data_d7efa36e7b24f2c993cf38e93c3ecb54
#
_entry.id   d7efa36e7b24f2c993cf38e93c3ecb54
#
_cell.length_a   1.000
_cell.length_b   1.000
_cell.length_c   1.000
_cell.angle_alpha   90.00
_cell.angle_beta   90.00
_cell.angle_gamma   90.00
#
_symmetry.space_group_name_H-M   'P 1'
#
loop_
_entity.id
_entity.type
_entity.pdbx_description
1 polymer ?
#
loop_
_entity_poly.entity_id
_entity_poly.type
_entity_poly.pdbx_seq_one_letter_code
_entity_poly.pdbx_strand_id
1 'polypeptide(L)'
;MYHLPNPPEVFEGRTDERAWLCERLTQSPLSILWGPVGLGKTGLALRVAADLRFSRAAYHSALDTPEDTTFLIGLGRCLAGLAGETVEWLAQGRSRADLILLNIELAERARAVVLVDDLHAVDHDLTERLLLSISRHARASRFVVMTRTRPRHEELADKALRIEPLPEDDLVRLVRRCAPLRSAPEAAALAREAMGSPFRARRLVLSQGADPGGSLLVDLGDEAKRAVQALRVLRFAVALPAHVARELDERGLIRLTAGGVRLDDRLRSLVDTEPLDAEARRIALSLVLHTEGPAAAFEAVRLAIEEGDAALGASLLDERLFTLCAAGYAEGLFELLGRLESPALLGHRLGCADWIHGGASLAWATALPEPADPHVRLLWCRLLVHGAAVAQARDTARALAEHGPLDVQTDAALLLADILRHTAEVDASVALLERIEVHNPSQRIDRDLRLATALMLRGDFARATDMLASMPDQLQGLRVEERRRLRATLASALLASSRFRELERVLGPGEPPADCRPTELFAHLALAVERGRFGLGQRLLDRVEPFIDESVYLRFVHRYNTLRLRLFAGPGQGLEELARELAFDAPLFKLPELVVWALCAKAAVDVTHAPPAALADLPAGMAVPEGTARVLHEAWQGIVAARRGAATASFTAPPDLPTDVGLVARRAEAEAAIAREELDQADGILEGALDIAQREGFAIEEANLLALLLDVRLLRAARGTSARTLVELIARMLAQAAERLGSARLAAEARLATWLVSDRRDPAVLLEMAEDPASPVVRRRARGLLGREVTLDALDRRIVERSTHAVTRSEDLVVVVLDLEQRTLRLPSGKQVDLSSADLHVRILEVLVRGGGRATKQDLVLGAWGLASYHPHRDDKRLQVAVHRMRQVLEENPKEPALLLRDGDGYRLGAPVRLGRLGARAM
;
A
#
# COMPACT_ATOMS: atom_id res chain seq x y z
N MET A 1 6.19 -1.41 -29.29
CA MET A 1 7.35 -1.96 -28.52
C MET A 1 8.20 -0.76 -28.11
N TYR A 2 8.27 -0.47 -26.84
CA TYR A 2 9.06 0.65 -26.33
C TYR A 2 10.51 0.19 -26.20
N HIS A 3 11.33 0.51 -27.21
CA HIS A 3 12.75 0.18 -27.21
C HIS A 3 13.56 1.36 -26.65
N LEU A 4 14.63 1.01 -25.93
CA LEU A 4 15.64 2.01 -25.61
C LEU A 4 16.18 2.63 -26.90
N PRO A 5 16.38 3.96 -26.96
CA PRO A 5 17.14 4.56 -28.03
C PRO A 5 18.54 3.93 -28.13
N ASN A 6 19.09 3.87 -29.32
CA ASN A 6 20.45 3.37 -29.51
C ASN A 6 21.43 4.25 -28.74
N PRO A 7 22.39 3.65 -28.03
CA PRO A 7 23.46 4.42 -27.42
C PRO A 7 24.28 5.13 -28.52
N PRO A 8 24.96 6.24 -28.22
CA PRO A 8 25.79 6.93 -29.20
C PRO A 8 26.89 6.01 -29.73
N GLU A 9 27.07 5.93 -31.04
CA GLU A 9 28.07 5.09 -31.68
C GLU A 9 29.49 5.40 -31.20
N VAL A 10 29.79 6.68 -31.03
CA VAL A 10 31.03 7.14 -30.46
C VAL A 10 30.81 7.70 -29.07
N PHE A 11 31.47 7.07 -28.09
CA PHE A 11 31.40 7.47 -26.68
C PHE A 11 32.83 7.44 -26.09
N GLU A 12 33.29 8.55 -25.53
CA GLU A 12 34.61 8.70 -24.94
C GLU A 12 34.53 9.27 -23.52
N GLY A 13 35.49 8.86 -22.70
CA GLY A 13 35.60 9.27 -21.30
C GLY A 13 34.51 8.73 -20.41
N ARG A 14 34.21 9.43 -19.32
CA ARG A 14 33.18 9.08 -18.36
C ARG A 14 33.39 7.76 -17.63
N THR A 15 34.62 7.35 -17.40
CA THR A 15 34.94 6.05 -16.78
C THR A 15 34.38 5.96 -15.36
N ASP A 16 34.58 7.03 -14.56
CA ASP A 16 34.16 7.08 -13.16
C ASP A 16 32.63 7.18 -13.03
N GLU A 17 32.01 8.03 -13.85
CA GLU A 17 30.56 8.17 -13.87
C GLU A 17 29.85 6.90 -14.35
N ARG A 18 30.49 6.16 -15.32
CA ARG A 18 29.98 4.83 -15.73
C ARG A 18 30.09 3.82 -14.60
N ALA A 19 31.24 3.76 -13.92
CA ALA A 19 31.43 2.87 -12.77
C ALA A 19 30.41 3.18 -11.67
N TRP A 20 30.24 4.45 -11.31
CA TRP A 20 29.26 4.90 -10.33
C TRP A 20 27.84 4.48 -10.72
N LEU A 21 27.40 4.71 -11.95
CA LEU A 21 26.05 4.36 -12.39
C LEU A 21 25.83 2.85 -12.43
N CYS A 22 26.83 2.06 -12.86
CA CYS A 22 26.78 0.60 -12.83
C CYS A 22 26.63 0.08 -11.40
N GLU A 23 27.40 0.59 -10.46
CA GLU A 23 27.31 0.22 -9.04
C GLU A 23 25.94 0.58 -8.46
N ARG A 24 25.47 1.81 -8.70
CA ARG A 24 24.18 2.29 -8.21
C ARG A 24 23.01 1.47 -8.73
N LEU A 25 23.01 1.06 -9.98
CA LEU A 25 21.94 0.22 -10.54
C LEU A 25 21.83 -1.16 -9.88
N THR A 26 22.87 -1.61 -9.17
CA THR A 26 22.81 -2.84 -8.38
C THR A 26 22.33 -2.59 -6.95
N GLN A 27 22.61 -1.43 -6.37
CA GLN A 27 22.41 -1.14 -4.94
C GLN A 27 21.21 -0.27 -4.64
N SER A 28 20.82 0.65 -5.55
CA SER A 28 19.79 1.67 -5.30
C SER A 28 18.64 1.61 -6.31
N PRO A 29 17.38 1.81 -5.88
CA PRO A 29 16.27 1.90 -6.82
C PRO A 29 16.29 3.17 -7.68
N LEU A 30 17.01 4.22 -7.27
CA LEU A 30 17.06 5.51 -7.94
C LEU A 30 18.50 5.99 -8.13
N SER A 31 18.80 6.44 -9.35
CA SER A 31 20.02 7.13 -9.71
C SER A 31 19.69 8.42 -10.49
N ILE A 32 20.24 9.55 -10.10
CA ILE A 32 19.94 10.85 -10.69
C ILE A 32 21.20 11.42 -11.33
N LEU A 33 21.15 11.68 -12.64
CA LEU A 33 22.22 12.37 -13.37
C LEU A 33 21.78 13.81 -13.62
N TRP A 34 22.48 14.79 -13.05
CA TRP A 34 22.11 16.18 -13.21
C TRP A 34 23.26 17.05 -13.73
N GLY A 35 22.95 18.18 -14.31
CA GLY A 35 23.92 19.12 -14.83
C GLY A 35 23.51 19.77 -16.15
N PRO A 36 24.30 20.74 -16.65
CA PRO A 36 23.98 21.51 -17.86
C PRO A 36 23.64 20.65 -19.09
N VAL A 37 22.99 21.29 -20.05
CA VAL A 37 22.64 20.67 -21.34
C VAL A 37 23.90 20.36 -22.16
N GLY A 38 23.88 19.29 -22.94
CA GLY A 38 24.96 18.95 -23.87
C GLY A 38 26.15 18.21 -23.26
N LEU A 39 26.15 17.94 -21.93
CA LEU A 39 27.25 17.22 -21.27
C LEU A 39 27.18 15.69 -21.41
N GLY A 40 26.16 15.14 -22.07
CA GLY A 40 26.12 13.71 -22.40
C GLY A 40 25.42 12.82 -21.36
N LYS A 41 24.53 13.35 -20.47
CA LYS A 41 23.76 12.58 -19.48
C LYS A 41 23.01 11.41 -20.10
N THR A 42 22.20 11.69 -21.12
CA THR A 42 21.41 10.68 -21.85
C THR A 42 22.33 9.63 -22.51
N GLY A 43 23.43 10.09 -23.14
CA GLY A 43 24.40 9.17 -23.76
C GLY A 43 25.06 8.23 -22.74
N LEU A 44 25.38 8.72 -21.53
CA LEU A 44 25.92 7.93 -20.43
C LEU A 44 24.89 6.88 -19.96
N ALA A 45 23.64 7.29 -19.69
CA ALA A 45 22.58 6.39 -19.23
C ALA A 45 22.31 5.27 -20.27
N LEU A 46 22.16 5.62 -21.54
CA LEU A 46 21.94 4.66 -22.62
C LEU A 46 23.12 3.72 -22.82
N ARG A 47 24.36 4.22 -22.68
CA ARG A 47 25.57 3.40 -22.79
C ARG A 47 25.64 2.37 -21.66
N VAL A 48 25.41 2.77 -20.42
CA VAL A 48 25.38 1.85 -19.27
C VAL A 48 24.25 0.85 -19.40
N ALA A 49 23.06 1.28 -19.83
CA ALA A 49 21.93 0.37 -20.07
C ALA A 49 22.26 -0.68 -21.14
N ALA A 50 22.95 -0.30 -22.22
CA ALA A 50 23.39 -1.22 -23.27
C ALA A 50 24.48 -2.19 -22.79
N ASP A 51 25.44 -1.70 -21.99
CA ASP A 51 26.54 -2.51 -21.46
C ASP A 51 26.01 -3.60 -20.48
N LEU A 52 25.03 -3.28 -19.66
CA LEU A 52 24.41 -4.19 -18.69
C LEU A 52 23.35 -5.14 -19.29
N ARG A 53 22.94 -4.93 -20.54
CA ARG A 53 22.03 -5.79 -21.31
C ARG A 53 20.72 -6.14 -20.57
N PHE A 54 20.05 -5.14 -20.04
CA PHE A 54 18.77 -5.37 -19.34
C PHE A 54 17.74 -6.01 -20.27
N SER A 55 17.07 -7.04 -19.80
CA SER A 55 16.02 -7.74 -20.55
C SER A 55 14.71 -6.94 -20.64
N ARG A 56 14.47 -6.06 -19.67
CA ARG A 56 13.29 -5.18 -19.59
C ARG A 56 13.73 -3.78 -19.26
N ALA A 57 13.65 -2.89 -20.23
CA ALA A 57 14.02 -1.49 -20.04
C ALA A 57 13.02 -0.59 -20.78
N ALA A 58 12.67 0.53 -20.13
CA ALA A 58 11.86 1.59 -20.70
C ALA A 58 12.65 2.88 -20.80
N TYR A 59 12.34 3.67 -21.83
CA TYR A 59 12.83 5.04 -21.97
C TYR A 59 11.63 5.97 -22.19
N HIS A 60 11.58 7.06 -21.44
CA HIS A 60 10.58 8.10 -21.61
C HIS A 60 11.23 9.48 -21.43
N SER A 61 11.04 10.38 -22.38
CA SER A 61 11.47 11.78 -22.28
C SER A 61 10.30 12.66 -21.85
N ALA A 62 10.51 13.44 -20.80
CA ALA A 62 9.51 14.41 -20.34
C ALA A 62 9.24 15.51 -21.40
N LEU A 63 10.14 15.73 -22.32
CA LEU A 63 9.92 16.66 -23.44
C LEU A 63 8.91 16.14 -24.47
N ASP A 64 8.67 14.84 -24.54
CA ASP A 64 7.65 14.27 -25.43
C ASP A 64 6.22 14.47 -24.88
N THR A 65 6.12 14.68 -23.56
CA THR A 65 4.87 14.89 -22.81
C THR A 65 5.08 15.93 -21.72
N PRO A 66 5.28 17.21 -22.04
CA PRO A 66 5.79 18.23 -21.10
C PRO A 66 4.79 18.68 -20.02
N GLU A 67 3.52 18.31 -20.12
CA GLU A 67 2.54 18.57 -19.07
C GLU A 67 2.58 17.45 -18.01
N ASP A 68 2.43 17.82 -16.75
CA ASP A 68 2.59 16.93 -15.60
C ASP A 68 1.79 15.64 -15.70
N THR A 69 0.49 15.76 -15.98
CA THR A 69 -0.42 14.62 -16.06
C THR A 69 -0.14 13.77 -17.30
N THR A 70 0.12 14.42 -18.45
CA THR A 70 0.49 13.70 -19.69
C THR A 70 1.81 12.99 -19.57
N PHE A 71 2.77 13.56 -18.85
CA PHE A 71 4.05 12.92 -18.54
C PHE A 71 3.85 11.63 -17.73
N LEU A 72 3.08 11.70 -16.64
CA LEU A 72 2.81 10.52 -15.80
C LEU A 72 2.06 9.43 -16.56
N ILE A 73 1.10 9.79 -17.41
CA ILE A 73 0.35 8.86 -18.27
C ILE A 73 1.25 8.26 -19.37
N GLY A 74 2.09 9.09 -19.99
CA GLY A 74 3.04 8.64 -21.01
C GLY A 74 4.02 7.61 -20.43
N LEU A 75 4.58 7.89 -19.26
CA LEU A 75 5.44 6.97 -18.52
C LEU A 75 4.69 5.68 -18.16
N GLY A 76 3.45 5.80 -17.66
CA GLY A 76 2.60 4.66 -17.30
C GLY A 76 2.31 3.74 -18.48
N ARG A 77 2.04 4.30 -19.66
CA ARG A 77 1.86 3.51 -20.91
C ARG A 77 3.10 2.73 -21.31
N CYS A 78 4.29 3.37 -21.18
CA CYS A 78 5.55 2.67 -21.42
C CYS A 78 5.73 1.47 -20.48
N LEU A 79 5.46 1.66 -19.20
CA LEU A 79 5.65 0.64 -18.16
C LEU A 79 4.60 -0.47 -18.25
N ALA A 80 3.35 -0.14 -18.54
CA ALA A 80 2.28 -1.12 -18.74
C ALA A 80 2.58 -2.04 -19.92
N GLY A 81 3.08 -1.50 -21.04
CA GLY A 81 3.49 -2.31 -22.17
C GLY A 81 4.59 -3.33 -21.81
N LEU A 82 5.51 -2.97 -20.90
CA LEU A 82 6.53 -3.90 -20.37
C LEU A 82 5.97 -4.92 -19.38
N ALA A 83 4.95 -4.53 -18.60
CA ALA A 83 4.27 -5.41 -17.67
C ALA A 83 3.29 -6.38 -18.37
N GLY A 84 3.00 -6.15 -19.66
CA GLY A 84 2.01 -6.92 -20.42
C GLY A 84 0.57 -6.52 -20.09
N GLU A 85 0.36 -5.31 -19.58
CA GLU A 85 -0.94 -4.76 -19.18
C GLU A 85 -1.44 -3.71 -20.17
N THR A 86 -2.77 -3.61 -20.34
CA THR A 86 -3.41 -2.54 -21.11
C THR A 86 -3.88 -1.42 -20.19
N VAL A 87 -3.52 -0.18 -20.48
CA VAL A 87 -3.72 0.99 -19.62
C VAL A 87 -4.51 2.07 -20.32
N GLU A 88 -5.66 1.73 -20.87
CA GLU A 88 -6.50 2.68 -21.59
C GLU A 88 -7.11 3.79 -20.70
N TRP A 89 -7.10 3.60 -19.37
CA TRP A 89 -7.86 4.40 -18.39
C TRP A 89 -7.04 4.97 -17.23
N LEU A 90 -5.76 5.19 -17.46
CA LEU A 90 -4.83 5.63 -16.40
C LEU A 90 -5.22 6.94 -15.72
N ALA A 91 -5.88 7.85 -16.45
CA ALA A 91 -6.07 9.23 -16.00
C ALA A 91 -7.41 9.50 -15.31
N GLN A 92 -8.45 8.70 -15.57
CA GLN A 92 -9.80 9.07 -15.15
C GLN A 92 -9.97 8.98 -13.63
N GLY A 93 -10.21 10.14 -12.99
CA GLY A 93 -10.47 10.25 -11.56
C GLY A 93 -9.27 9.91 -10.67
N ARG A 94 -8.03 9.98 -11.19
CA ARG A 94 -6.80 9.78 -10.43
C ARG A 94 -6.06 11.08 -10.20
N SER A 95 -5.58 11.25 -8.97
CA SER A 95 -4.68 12.34 -8.64
C SER A 95 -3.29 12.11 -9.24
N ARG A 96 -2.47 13.17 -9.30
CA ARG A 96 -1.06 13.04 -9.71
C ARG A 96 -0.28 12.11 -8.79
N ALA A 97 -0.61 12.09 -7.49
CA ALA A 97 0.00 11.18 -6.52
C ALA A 97 -0.30 9.71 -6.86
N ASP A 98 -1.55 9.40 -7.24
CA ASP A 98 -1.94 8.05 -7.65
C ASP A 98 -1.21 7.60 -8.91
N LEU A 99 -1.04 8.50 -9.88
CA LEU A 99 -0.32 8.22 -11.11
C LEU A 99 1.17 7.95 -10.85
N ILE A 100 1.80 8.67 -9.92
CA ILE A 100 3.19 8.40 -9.49
C ILE A 100 3.31 6.98 -8.96
N LEU A 101 2.45 6.60 -8.02
CA LEU A 101 2.51 5.28 -7.37
C LEU A 101 2.18 4.14 -8.35
N LEU A 102 1.20 4.36 -9.21
CA LEU A 102 0.88 3.42 -10.28
C LEU A 102 2.08 3.19 -11.20
N ASN A 103 2.81 4.24 -11.58
CA ASN A 103 4.03 4.11 -12.39
C ASN A 103 5.10 3.29 -11.69
N ILE A 104 5.31 3.50 -10.40
CA ILE A 104 6.25 2.71 -9.60
C ILE A 104 5.79 1.25 -9.55
N GLU A 105 4.52 0.98 -9.31
CA GLU A 105 3.97 -0.36 -9.26
C GLU A 105 4.12 -1.11 -10.60
N LEU A 106 3.81 -0.47 -11.71
CA LEU A 106 3.99 -1.03 -13.06
C LEU A 106 5.47 -1.37 -13.32
N ALA A 107 6.39 -0.49 -12.92
CA ALA A 107 7.82 -0.74 -13.01
C ALA A 107 8.25 -1.94 -12.15
N GLU A 108 7.75 -2.02 -10.89
CA GLU A 108 8.03 -3.13 -9.96
C GLU A 108 7.55 -4.48 -10.51
N ARG A 109 6.33 -4.54 -11.06
CA ARG A 109 5.79 -5.75 -11.70
C ARG A 109 6.62 -6.18 -12.91
N ALA A 110 7.03 -5.23 -13.72
CA ALA A 110 7.91 -5.47 -14.86
C ALA A 110 9.35 -5.80 -14.44
N ARG A 111 9.76 -5.48 -13.22
CA ARG A 111 11.16 -5.49 -12.76
C ARG A 111 12.05 -4.74 -13.75
N ALA A 112 11.59 -3.58 -14.17
CA ALA A 112 12.17 -2.84 -15.28
C ALA A 112 13.31 -1.90 -14.83
N VAL A 113 14.21 -1.63 -15.77
CA VAL A 113 15.08 -0.46 -15.70
C VAL A 113 14.44 0.68 -16.49
N VAL A 114 14.18 1.79 -15.83
CA VAL A 114 13.41 2.92 -16.37
C VAL A 114 14.35 4.12 -16.53
N LEU A 115 14.55 4.56 -17.76
CA LEU A 115 15.30 5.77 -18.07
C LEU A 115 14.31 6.92 -18.28
N VAL A 116 14.32 7.90 -17.38
CA VAL A 116 13.50 9.12 -17.47
C VAL A 116 14.40 10.27 -17.87
N ASP A 117 14.22 10.77 -19.08
CA ASP A 117 15.04 11.85 -19.61
C ASP A 117 14.31 13.20 -19.56
N ASP A 118 15.10 14.27 -19.52
CA ASP A 118 14.66 15.64 -19.55
C ASP A 118 13.62 16.03 -18.46
N LEU A 119 13.68 15.39 -17.28
CA LEU A 119 12.69 15.59 -16.21
C LEU A 119 12.54 17.07 -15.78
N HIS A 120 13.49 17.94 -16.09
CA HIS A 120 13.41 19.39 -15.88
C HIS A 120 12.31 20.09 -16.70
N ALA A 121 11.69 19.41 -17.68
CA ALA A 121 10.58 19.94 -18.46
C ALA A 121 9.23 19.84 -17.72
N VAL A 122 9.16 19.08 -16.65
CA VAL A 122 8.00 18.90 -15.79
C VAL A 122 8.09 19.84 -14.60
N ASP A 123 6.96 20.12 -13.96
CA ASP A 123 6.90 20.95 -12.75
C ASP A 123 7.87 20.48 -11.68
N HIS A 124 8.46 21.43 -10.96
CA HIS A 124 9.51 21.13 -10.01
C HIS A 124 9.00 20.36 -8.79
N ASP A 125 7.81 20.69 -8.29
CA ASP A 125 7.22 20.01 -7.12
C ASP A 125 6.80 18.58 -7.50
N LEU A 126 6.26 18.38 -8.70
CA LEU A 126 5.99 17.04 -9.21
C LEU A 126 7.27 16.22 -9.35
N THR A 127 8.34 16.84 -9.87
CA THR A 127 9.65 16.21 -9.99
C THR A 127 10.15 15.70 -8.65
N GLU A 128 10.16 16.54 -7.62
CA GLU A 128 10.63 16.15 -6.27
C GLU A 128 9.76 15.04 -5.66
N ARG A 129 8.43 15.13 -5.79
CA ARG A 129 7.51 14.08 -5.31
C ARG A 129 7.75 12.75 -6.02
N LEU A 130 7.94 12.77 -7.33
CA LEU A 130 8.25 11.55 -8.10
C LEU A 130 9.54 10.91 -7.62
N LEU A 131 10.63 11.69 -7.50
CA LEU A 131 11.92 11.19 -7.07
C LEU A 131 11.88 10.60 -5.65
N LEU A 132 11.22 11.29 -4.71
CA LEU A 132 11.04 10.80 -3.35
C LEU A 132 10.20 9.52 -3.30
N SER A 133 9.11 9.47 -4.06
CA SER A 133 8.26 8.28 -4.12
C SER A 133 9.00 7.08 -4.70
N ILE A 134 9.76 7.24 -5.78
CA ILE A 134 10.62 6.19 -6.34
C ILE A 134 11.64 5.72 -5.28
N SER A 135 12.31 6.66 -4.62
CA SER A 135 13.31 6.33 -3.59
C SER A 135 12.75 5.51 -2.44
N ARG A 136 11.49 5.78 -2.05
CA ARG A 136 10.84 5.16 -0.89
C ARG A 136 10.14 3.85 -1.23
N HIS A 137 9.55 3.73 -2.42
CA HIS A 137 8.65 2.63 -2.76
C HIS A 137 9.22 1.63 -3.76
N ALA A 138 10.15 2.01 -4.64
CA ALA A 138 10.76 1.07 -5.57
C ALA A 138 11.74 0.10 -4.86
N ARG A 139 11.70 -1.18 -5.22
CA ARG A 139 12.54 -2.25 -4.63
C ARG A 139 13.22 -3.09 -5.71
N ALA A 140 12.44 -3.66 -6.63
CA ALA A 140 12.92 -4.55 -7.68
C ALA A 140 13.26 -3.82 -8.97
N SER A 141 12.62 -2.70 -9.25
CA SER A 141 12.89 -1.84 -10.41
C SER A 141 14.04 -0.87 -10.14
N ARG A 142 14.59 -0.31 -11.22
CA ARG A 142 15.69 0.66 -11.18
C ARG A 142 15.35 1.86 -12.05
N PHE A 143 15.45 3.06 -11.49
CA PHE A 143 15.19 4.30 -12.21
C PHE A 143 16.50 5.08 -12.39
N VAL A 144 16.76 5.49 -13.62
CA VAL A 144 17.83 6.45 -13.97
C VAL A 144 17.16 7.71 -14.49
N VAL A 145 17.30 8.77 -13.75
CA VAL A 145 16.64 10.04 -14.06
C VAL A 145 17.68 11.06 -14.50
N MET A 146 17.42 11.72 -15.63
CA MET A 146 18.28 12.76 -16.17
C MET A 146 17.59 14.11 -16.11
N THR A 147 18.22 15.08 -15.46
CA THR A 147 17.68 16.43 -15.27
C THR A 147 18.75 17.51 -15.42
N ARG A 148 18.34 18.76 -15.59
CA ARG A 148 19.26 19.92 -15.60
C ARG A 148 19.49 20.49 -14.21
N THR A 149 18.52 20.34 -13.33
CA THR A 149 18.51 20.90 -11.97
C THR A 149 18.95 19.89 -10.92
N ARG A 150 19.60 20.38 -9.88
CA ARG A 150 19.94 19.58 -8.72
C ARG A 150 18.67 19.31 -7.90
N PRO A 151 18.42 18.07 -7.45
CA PRO A 151 17.35 17.80 -6.48
C PRO A 151 17.56 18.61 -5.20
N ARG A 152 16.46 19.13 -4.64
CA ARG A 152 16.51 19.98 -3.42
C ARG A 152 16.50 19.16 -2.14
N HIS A 153 15.82 18.02 -2.15
CA HIS A 153 15.61 17.22 -0.96
C HIS A 153 16.89 16.49 -0.54
N GLU A 154 17.26 16.57 0.75
CA GLU A 154 18.48 15.97 1.28
C GLU A 154 18.53 14.45 1.11
N GLU A 155 17.39 13.75 1.21
CA GLU A 155 17.28 12.29 0.98
C GLU A 155 17.70 11.85 -0.44
N LEU A 156 17.79 12.77 -1.39
CA LEU A 156 18.18 12.50 -2.77
C LEU A 156 19.65 12.84 -3.07
N ALA A 157 20.33 13.49 -2.13
CA ALA A 157 21.68 14.01 -2.35
C ALA A 157 22.72 12.91 -2.65
N ASP A 158 22.65 11.78 -1.94
CA ASP A 158 23.50 10.61 -2.13
C ASP A 158 23.19 9.83 -3.41
N LYS A 159 22.02 10.03 -4.01
CA LYS A 159 21.54 9.37 -5.23
C LYS A 159 21.78 10.18 -6.49
N ALA A 160 22.33 11.39 -6.35
CA ALA A 160 22.52 12.35 -7.43
C ALA A 160 23.99 12.55 -7.77
N LEU A 161 24.34 12.29 -9.04
CA LEU A 161 25.66 12.56 -9.58
C LEU A 161 25.60 13.80 -10.49
N ARG A 162 26.46 14.78 -10.22
CA ARG A 162 26.67 15.89 -11.13
C ARG A 162 27.54 15.47 -12.31
N ILE A 163 27.08 15.76 -13.50
CA ILE A 163 27.87 15.52 -14.71
C ILE A 163 28.66 16.77 -15.06
N GLU A 164 29.96 16.68 -14.91
CA GLU A 164 30.88 17.78 -15.19
C GLU A 164 31.25 17.84 -16.67
N PRO A 165 31.81 18.98 -17.17
CA PRO A 165 32.39 19.06 -18.51
C PRO A 165 33.43 17.95 -18.76
N LEU A 166 33.47 17.41 -19.97
CA LEU A 166 34.50 16.44 -20.36
C LEU A 166 35.88 17.09 -20.38
N PRO A 167 36.92 16.38 -19.91
CA PRO A 167 38.32 16.79 -20.10
C PRO A 167 38.68 17.00 -21.56
N GLU A 168 39.58 17.92 -21.84
CA GLU A 168 40.03 18.25 -23.21
C GLU A 168 40.54 17.02 -23.95
N ASP A 169 41.35 16.17 -23.31
CA ASP A 169 41.88 14.93 -23.91
C ASP A 169 40.79 13.98 -24.37
N ASP A 170 39.71 13.85 -23.60
CA ASP A 170 38.56 13.02 -23.96
C ASP A 170 37.79 13.61 -25.14
N LEU A 171 37.66 14.93 -25.20
CA LEU A 171 37.07 15.62 -26.34
C LEU A 171 37.91 15.48 -27.58
N VAL A 172 39.23 15.57 -27.47
CA VAL A 172 40.14 15.33 -28.61
C VAL A 172 39.96 13.92 -29.15
N ARG A 173 39.86 12.91 -28.25
CA ARG A 173 39.57 11.53 -28.67
C ARG A 173 38.23 11.41 -29.35
N LEU A 174 37.21 12.04 -28.78
CA LEU A 174 35.83 12.08 -29.34
C LEU A 174 35.83 12.68 -30.76
N VAL A 175 36.48 13.86 -30.94
CA VAL A 175 36.58 14.55 -32.25
C VAL A 175 37.30 13.69 -33.27
N ARG A 176 38.43 13.08 -32.90
CA ARG A 176 39.19 12.20 -33.80
C ARG A 176 38.44 10.95 -34.22
N ARG A 177 37.60 10.40 -33.33
CA ARG A 177 36.74 9.26 -33.69
C ARG A 177 35.56 9.68 -34.58
N CYS A 178 35.00 10.86 -34.37
CA CYS A 178 33.92 11.41 -35.20
C CYS A 178 34.43 11.88 -36.57
N ALA A 179 35.70 12.35 -36.67
CA ALA A 179 36.34 12.84 -37.89
C ALA A 179 37.77 12.31 -38.02
N PRO A 180 37.95 11.03 -38.42
CA PRO A 180 39.26 10.39 -38.44
C PRO A 180 40.31 11.04 -39.36
N LEU A 181 39.84 11.79 -40.35
CA LEU A 181 40.72 12.46 -41.35
C LEU A 181 41.30 13.80 -40.87
N ARG A 182 40.82 14.34 -39.71
CA ARG A 182 41.38 15.59 -39.19
C ARG A 182 42.70 15.39 -38.46
N SER A 183 43.60 16.37 -38.63
CA SER A 183 44.88 16.37 -37.93
C SER A 183 44.72 16.53 -36.40
N ALA A 184 45.73 16.12 -35.64
CA ALA A 184 45.70 16.25 -34.18
C ALA A 184 45.59 17.73 -33.70
N PRO A 185 46.25 18.72 -34.31
CA PRO A 185 46.06 20.13 -33.96
C PRO A 185 44.63 20.65 -34.20
N GLU A 186 43.99 20.26 -35.33
CA GLU A 186 42.61 20.64 -35.64
C GLU A 186 41.64 20.01 -34.66
N ALA A 187 41.83 18.75 -34.32
CA ALA A 187 41.00 18.08 -33.30
C ALA A 187 41.14 18.74 -31.94
N ALA A 188 42.33 19.15 -31.53
CA ALA A 188 42.57 19.88 -30.28
C ALA A 188 41.93 21.30 -30.30
N ALA A 189 41.95 21.99 -31.44
CA ALA A 189 41.29 23.27 -31.59
C ALA A 189 39.78 23.16 -31.43
N LEU A 190 39.14 22.18 -32.09
CA LEU A 190 37.70 21.91 -31.97
C LEU A 190 37.31 21.45 -30.54
N ALA A 191 38.16 20.65 -29.87
CA ALA A 191 37.95 20.23 -28.52
C ALA A 191 37.91 21.41 -27.52
N ARG A 192 38.83 22.34 -27.65
CA ARG A 192 38.87 23.58 -26.84
C ARG A 192 37.65 24.44 -27.09
N GLU A 193 37.27 24.63 -28.37
CA GLU A 193 36.07 25.38 -28.72
C GLU A 193 34.79 24.74 -28.19
N ALA A 194 34.74 23.41 -28.04
CA ALA A 194 33.62 22.68 -27.49
C ALA A 194 33.41 22.91 -25.99
N MET A 195 34.37 23.50 -25.26
CA MET A 195 34.27 23.86 -23.83
C MET A 195 33.69 22.73 -22.96
N GLY A 196 34.23 21.54 -23.07
CA GLY A 196 33.80 20.39 -22.26
C GLY A 196 32.48 19.72 -22.69
N SER A 197 31.81 20.19 -23.75
CA SER A 197 30.54 19.65 -24.24
C SER A 197 30.71 18.64 -25.38
N PRO A 198 30.44 17.35 -25.19
CA PRO A 198 30.46 16.34 -26.26
C PRO A 198 29.51 16.68 -27.42
N PHE A 199 28.37 17.28 -27.09
CA PHE A 199 27.41 17.71 -28.10
C PHE A 199 28.00 18.82 -29.00
N ARG A 200 28.61 19.85 -28.39
CA ARG A 200 29.20 20.96 -29.11
C ARG A 200 30.38 20.46 -29.96
N ALA A 201 31.19 19.54 -29.44
CA ALA A 201 32.28 18.92 -30.17
C ALA A 201 31.79 18.22 -31.46
N ARG A 202 30.75 17.40 -31.36
CA ARG A 202 30.16 16.71 -32.51
C ARG A 202 29.60 17.72 -33.54
N ARG A 203 28.93 18.77 -33.04
CA ARG A 203 28.39 19.82 -33.91
C ARG A 203 29.49 20.55 -34.70
N LEU A 204 30.57 20.92 -34.04
CA LEU A 204 31.72 21.58 -34.66
C LEU A 204 32.36 20.67 -35.73
N VAL A 205 32.36 19.35 -35.48
CA VAL A 205 32.84 18.39 -36.49
C VAL A 205 31.91 18.38 -37.72
N LEU A 206 30.60 18.38 -37.51
CA LEU A 206 29.60 18.34 -38.61
C LEU A 206 29.53 19.66 -39.40
N SER A 207 29.67 20.80 -38.73
CA SER A 207 29.62 22.14 -39.37
C SER A 207 30.90 22.51 -40.12
N GLN A 208 31.89 21.60 -40.23
CA GLN A 208 33.20 21.84 -40.86
C GLN A 208 33.99 23.02 -40.32
N GLY A 209 33.66 23.50 -39.11
CA GLY A 209 34.29 24.66 -38.46
C GLY A 209 33.75 26.02 -38.90
N ALA A 210 32.62 26.07 -39.60
CA ALA A 210 31.92 27.33 -39.88
C ALA A 210 31.34 27.93 -38.59
N ASP A 211 31.36 29.25 -38.49
CA ASP A 211 30.93 30.04 -37.33
C ASP A 211 29.54 29.58 -36.81
N PRO A 212 29.39 29.21 -35.53
CA PRO A 212 28.10 28.80 -34.96
C PRO A 212 26.99 29.87 -34.99
N GLY A 213 27.36 31.13 -35.26
CA GLY A 213 26.46 32.29 -35.43
C GLY A 213 26.05 32.59 -36.85
N GLY A 214 26.68 32.00 -37.85
CA GLY A 214 26.30 32.10 -39.27
C GLY A 214 24.99 31.39 -39.50
N SER A 215 24.06 32.02 -40.21
CA SER A 215 22.71 31.57 -40.46
C SER A 215 22.60 30.06 -40.77
N LEU A 216 22.24 29.25 -39.79
CA LEU A 216 22.01 27.78 -39.89
C LEU A 216 21.00 27.47 -41.03
N LEU A 217 20.31 28.49 -41.52
CA LEU A 217 19.21 28.37 -42.51
C LEU A 217 19.65 28.76 -43.92
N VAL A 218 20.84 29.38 -44.13
CA VAL A 218 21.19 29.98 -45.44
C VAL A 218 21.22 28.96 -46.57
N ASP A 219 21.73 27.76 -46.32
CA ASP A 219 21.92 26.76 -47.37
C ASP A 219 20.81 25.68 -47.42
N LEU A 220 19.71 25.85 -46.66
CA LEU A 220 18.56 24.95 -46.73
C LEU A 220 17.71 25.21 -47.95
N GLY A 221 17.14 24.16 -48.50
CA GLY A 221 16.06 24.26 -49.48
C GLY A 221 14.85 25.00 -48.94
N ASP A 222 14.06 25.66 -49.79
CA ASP A 222 12.90 26.46 -49.35
C ASP A 222 11.87 25.64 -48.58
N GLU A 223 11.72 24.37 -48.90
CA GLU A 223 10.80 23.45 -48.18
C GLU A 223 11.36 23.13 -46.78
N ALA A 224 12.64 22.89 -46.65
CA ALA A 224 13.30 22.65 -45.39
C ALA A 224 13.28 23.91 -44.49
N LYS A 225 13.46 25.12 -45.06
CA LYS A 225 13.31 26.39 -44.32
C LYS A 225 11.92 26.55 -43.77
N ARG A 226 10.90 26.32 -44.57
CA ARG A 226 9.49 26.37 -44.12
C ARG A 226 9.19 25.32 -43.07
N ALA A 227 9.76 24.11 -43.20
CA ALA A 227 9.60 23.07 -42.18
C ALA A 227 10.24 23.48 -40.84
N VAL A 228 11.43 24.09 -40.84
CA VAL A 228 12.06 24.59 -39.60
C VAL A 228 11.19 25.67 -38.96
N GLN A 229 10.63 26.60 -39.74
CA GLN A 229 9.76 27.64 -39.21
C GLN A 229 8.46 27.05 -38.61
N ALA A 230 7.87 26.03 -39.24
CA ALA A 230 6.73 25.31 -38.68
C ALA A 230 7.10 24.53 -37.41
N LEU A 231 8.27 23.86 -37.39
CA LEU A 231 8.76 23.12 -36.21
C LEU A 231 9.09 24.03 -35.00
N ARG A 232 9.34 25.32 -35.22
CA ARG A 232 9.47 26.31 -34.13
C ARG A 232 8.17 26.50 -33.36
N VAL A 233 7.03 26.46 -34.06
CA VAL A 233 5.69 26.62 -33.50
C VAL A 233 5.28 25.37 -32.71
N LEU A 234 5.71 24.19 -33.19
CA LEU A 234 5.25 22.91 -32.68
C LEU A 234 6.03 22.49 -31.42
N ARG A 235 5.31 21.93 -30.45
CA ARG A 235 5.87 21.49 -29.18
C ARG A 235 6.14 19.98 -29.10
N PHE A 236 5.78 19.24 -30.12
CA PHE A 236 5.93 17.78 -30.20
C PHE A 236 6.48 17.35 -31.57
N ALA A 237 6.73 16.04 -31.73
CA ALA A 237 7.27 15.48 -32.95
C ALA A 237 6.17 15.30 -33.99
N VAL A 238 6.45 15.66 -35.25
CA VAL A 238 5.56 15.52 -36.41
C VAL A 238 6.20 14.74 -37.54
N ALA A 239 5.37 14.15 -38.39
CA ALA A 239 5.86 13.53 -39.61
C ALA A 239 6.27 14.61 -40.64
N LEU A 240 7.48 14.50 -41.17
CA LEU A 240 7.94 15.31 -42.30
C LEU A 240 8.17 14.43 -43.55
N PRO A 241 8.08 15.00 -44.79
CA PRO A 241 8.54 14.30 -45.96
C PRO A 241 9.99 13.77 -45.79
N ALA A 242 10.26 12.54 -46.21
CA ALA A 242 11.50 11.85 -45.92
C ALA A 242 12.76 12.62 -46.45
N HIS A 243 12.65 13.33 -47.56
CA HIS A 243 13.72 14.14 -48.09
C HIS A 243 14.05 15.36 -47.22
N VAL A 244 13.00 16.05 -46.72
CA VAL A 244 13.13 17.19 -45.82
C VAL A 244 13.69 16.74 -44.46
N ALA A 245 13.17 15.66 -43.91
CA ALA A 245 13.67 15.08 -42.63
C ALA A 245 15.17 14.72 -42.75
N ARG A 246 15.59 14.11 -43.87
CA ARG A 246 17.00 13.77 -44.12
C ARG A 246 17.88 15.01 -44.21
N GLU A 247 17.49 16.01 -44.97
CA GLU A 247 18.22 17.27 -45.13
C GLU A 247 18.43 17.97 -43.77
N LEU A 248 17.37 17.99 -42.92
CA LEU A 248 17.45 18.60 -41.59
C LEU A 248 18.24 17.77 -40.59
N ASP A 249 18.20 16.45 -40.68
CA ASP A 249 18.98 15.53 -39.84
C ASP A 249 20.47 15.57 -40.15
N GLU A 250 20.85 15.56 -41.46
CA GLU A 250 22.23 15.69 -41.91
C GLU A 250 22.90 16.97 -41.39
N ARG A 251 22.12 18.03 -41.18
CA ARG A 251 22.58 19.29 -40.58
C ARG A 251 22.45 19.35 -39.06
N GLY A 252 21.95 18.30 -38.42
CA GLY A 252 21.78 18.24 -36.98
C GLY A 252 20.76 19.24 -36.43
N LEU A 253 19.78 19.66 -37.22
CA LEU A 253 18.73 20.65 -36.85
C LEU A 253 17.56 20.01 -36.14
N ILE A 254 17.34 18.72 -36.35
CA ILE A 254 16.22 17.97 -35.81
C ILE A 254 16.68 16.80 -34.95
N ARG A 255 15.78 16.31 -34.14
CA ARG A 255 15.88 15.06 -33.40
C ARG A 255 14.81 14.10 -33.92
N LEU A 256 15.24 12.92 -34.37
CA LEU A 256 14.34 11.84 -34.72
C LEU A 256 13.83 11.19 -33.44
N THR A 257 12.51 11.00 -33.30
CA THR A 257 11.82 10.34 -32.21
C THR A 257 10.92 9.24 -32.74
N ALA A 258 10.40 8.38 -31.87
CA ALA A 258 9.42 7.36 -32.27
C ALA A 258 8.13 7.96 -32.87
N GLY A 259 7.80 9.20 -32.53
CA GLY A 259 6.60 9.92 -33.02
C GLY A 259 6.86 10.81 -34.25
N GLY A 260 8.09 10.82 -34.78
CA GLY A 260 8.43 11.68 -35.94
C GLY A 260 9.66 12.57 -35.69
N VAL A 261 9.60 13.77 -36.25
CA VAL A 261 10.69 14.73 -36.27
C VAL A 261 10.37 15.93 -35.38
N ARG A 262 11.33 16.36 -34.60
CA ARG A 262 11.23 17.54 -33.75
C ARG A 262 12.46 18.43 -33.90
N LEU A 263 12.27 19.75 -33.82
CA LEU A 263 13.40 20.68 -33.75
C LEU A 263 14.24 20.39 -32.49
N ASP A 264 15.57 20.37 -32.64
CA ASP A 264 16.41 20.20 -31.45
C ASP A 264 16.27 21.41 -30.52
N ASP A 265 15.89 21.18 -29.27
CA ASP A 265 15.59 22.26 -28.30
C ASP A 265 16.78 23.19 -28.03
N ARG A 266 18.00 22.69 -28.25
CA ARG A 266 19.23 23.48 -28.13
C ARG A 266 19.39 24.50 -29.24
N LEU A 267 18.71 24.27 -30.37
CA LEU A 267 18.71 25.16 -31.53
C LEU A 267 17.53 26.10 -31.52
N ARG A 268 16.47 25.77 -30.80
CA ARG A 268 15.24 26.58 -30.74
C ARG A 268 15.56 28.04 -30.34
N SER A 269 16.36 28.26 -29.32
CA SER A 269 16.79 29.60 -28.89
C SER A 269 17.64 30.36 -29.91
N LEU A 270 18.32 29.65 -30.82
CA LEU A 270 19.12 30.26 -31.89
C LEU A 270 18.28 30.64 -33.13
N VAL A 271 17.17 29.94 -33.31
CA VAL A 271 16.23 30.17 -34.42
C VAL A 271 15.10 31.13 -34.03
N ASP A 272 14.87 31.38 -32.76
CA ASP A 272 13.80 32.21 -32.19
C ASP A 272 13.99 33.74 -32.40
N THR A 273 14.99 34.17 -33.14
CA THR A 273 15.31 35.60 -33.36
C THR A 273 14.37 36.29 -34.36
N GLU A 274 13.62 35.53 -35.14
CA GLU A 274 12.67 36.12 -36.15
C GLU A 274 11.21 35.96 -35.68
N PRO A 275 10.34 36.95 -35.91
CA PRO A 275 8.93 36.82 -35.58
C PRO A 275 8.30 35.69 -36.42
N LEU A 276 7.45 34.89 -35.74
CA LEU A 276 6.69 33.83 -36.40
C LEU A 276 5.59 34.45 -37.30
N ASP A 277 5.62 34.12 -38.58
CA ASP A 277 4.60 34.60 -39.52
C ASP A 277 3.37 33.69 -39.55
N ALA A 278 2.27 34.21 -40.11
CA ALA A 278 0.99 33.47 -40.25
C ALA A 278 1.14 32.27 -41.18
N GLU A 279 2.11 32.29 -42.11
CA GLU A 279 2.36 31.18 -43.03
C GLU A 279 3.00 29.99 -42.28
N ALA A 280 3.96 30.23 -41.39
CA ALA A 280 4.56 29.20 -40.54
C ALA A 280 3.53 28.47 -39.66
N ARG A 281 2.56 29.23 -39.12
CA ARG A 281 1.47 28.64 -38.30
C ARG A 281 0.52 27.80 -39.16
N ARG A 282 0.16 28.25 -40.35
CA ARG A 282 -0.69 27.46 -41.27
C ARG A 282 0.01 26.16 -41.69
N ILE A 283 1.30 26.20 -41.97
CA ILE A 283 2.08 25.01 -42.31
C ILE A 283 2.13 24.09 -41.09
N ALA A 284 2.39 24.61 -39.86
CA ALA A 284 2.37 23.85 -38.63
C ALA A 284 1.00 23.18 -38.43
N LEU A 285 -0.11 23.88 -38.58
CA LEU A 285 -1.45 23.31 -38.46
C LEU A 285 -1.68 22.20 -39.50
N SER A 286 -1.26 22.40 -40.76
CA SER A 286 -1.35 21.38 -41.79
C SER A 286 -0.55 20.11 -41.43
N LEU A 287 0.66 20.25 -40.95
CA LEU A 287 1.51 19.11 -40.50
C LEU A 287 0.86 18.33 -39.36
N VAL A 288 0.29 19.05 -38.39
CA VAL A 288 -0.37 18.46 -37.24
C VAL A 288 -1.64 17.70 -37.62
N LEU A 289 -2.46 18.26 -38.52
CA LEU A 289 -3.69 17.61 -39.00
C LEU A 289 -3.44 16.29 -39.75
N HIS A 290 -2.23 16.12 -40.32
CA HIS A 290 -1.79 14.89 -40.99
C HIS A 290 -1.03 13.95 -40.05
N THR A 291 -0.84 14.33 -38.78
CA THR A 291 -0.17 13.52 -37.80
C THR A 291 -1.17 12.84 -36.86
N GLU A 292 -1.07 11.55 -36.69
CA GLU A 292 -1.98 10.79 -35.81
C GLU A 292 -1.55 10.90 -34.33
N GLY A 293 -2.54 10.80 -33.44
CA GLY A 293 -2.34 10.70 -32.00
C GLY A 293 -2.85 11.90 -31.20
N PRO A 294 -2.98 11.72 -29.88
CA PRO A 294 -3.56 12.75 -29.01
C PRO A 294 -2.72 14.01 -28.88
N ALA A 295 -1.38 13.90 -28.92
CA ALA A 295 -0.50 15.06 -28.90
C ALA A 295 -0.70 15.96 -30.12
N ALA A 296 -0.86 15.37 -31.33
CA ALA A 296 -1.16 16.09 -32.53
C ALA A 296 -2.53 16.77 -32.46
N ALA A 297 -3.54 16.04 -31.99
CA ALA A 297 -4.88 16.59 -31.84
C ALA A 297 -4.93 17.78 -30.85
N PHE A 298 -4.23 17.68 -29.72
CA PHE A 298 -4.10 18.78 -28.76
C PHE A 298 -3.44 20.01 -29.39
N GLU A 299 -2.35 19.80 -30.12
CA GLU A 299 -1.60 20.89 -30.76
C GLU A 299 -2.41 21.56 -31.89
N ALA A 300 -3.22 20.78 -32.61
CA ALA A 300 -4.15 21.35 -33.60
C ALA A 300 -5.17 22.28 -32.92
N VAL A 301 -5.77 21.85 -31.81
CA VAL A 301 -6.67 22.70 -31.02
C VAL A 301 -5.93 23.93 -30.49
N ARG A 302 -4.70 23.79 -29.99
CA ARG A 302 -3.90 24.91 -29.50
C ARG A 302 -3.67 25.96 -30.60
N LEU A 303 -3.29 25.52 -31.78
CA LEU A 303 -3.06 26.44 -32.92
C LEU A 303 -4.34 27.14 -33.34
N ALA A 304 -5.48 26.43 -33.42
CA ALA A 304 -6.77 27.01 -33.73
C ALA A 304 -7.19 28.09 -32.72
N ILE A 305 -7.03 27.81 -31.42
CA ILE A 305 -7.38 28.76 -30.35
C ILE A 305 -6.43 29.98 -30.34
N GLU A 306 -5.13 29.78 -30.58
CA GLU A 306 -4.15 30.89 -30.64
C GLU A 306 -4.38 31.80 -31.88
N GLU A 307 -4.94 31.27 -32.97
CA GLU A 307 -5.38 32.05 -34.12
C GLU A 307 -6.77 32.72 -33.92
N GLY A 308 -7.45 32.43 -32.80
CA GLY A 308 -8.79 32.99 -32.52
C GLY A 308 -9.93 32.26 -33.20
N ASP A 309 -9.69 31.11 -33.83
CA ASP A 309 -10.70 30.32 -34.54
C ASP A 309 -11.41 29.32 -33.60
N ALA A 310 -12.41 29.85 -32.87
CA ALA A 310 -13.22 29.07 -31.96
C ALA A 310 -14.04 27.98 -32.67
N ALA A 311 -14.44 28.19 -33.91
CA ALA A 311 -15.26 27.25 -34.65
C ALA A 311 -14.43 26.02 -35.06
N LEU A 312 -13.22 26.24 -35.56
CA LEU A 312 -12.28 25.16 -35.87
C LEU A 312 -11.88 24.40 -34.56
N GLY A 313 -11.60 25.15 -33.50
CA GLY A 313 -11.27 24.54 -32.18
C GLY A 313 -12.40 23.65 -31.68
N ALA A 314 -13.65 24.09 -31.74
CA ALA A 314 -14.83 23.30 -31.37
C ALA A 314 -14.96 22.02 -32.22
N SER A 315 -14.89 22.18 -33.55
CA SER A 315 -14.99 21.06 -34.50
C SER A 315 -13.90 20.00 -34.28
N LEU A 316 -12.68 20.41 -33.96
CA LEU A 316 -11.60 19.48 -33.63
C LEU A 316 -11.83 18.70 -32.31
N LEU A 317 -12.58 19.30 -31.39
CA LEU A 317 -12.87 18.69 -30.07
C LEU A 317 -14.11 17.79 -30.09
N ASP A 318 -15.10 18.02 -30.96
CA ASP A 318 -16.37 17.29 -30.98
C ASP A 318 -16.21 15.76 -30.98
N GLU A 319 -15.24 15.23 -31.71
CA GLU A 319 -14.97 13.79 -31.76
C GLU A 319 -13.79 13.35 -30.89
N ARG A 320 -12.97 14.28 -30.39
CA ARG A 320 -11.66 13.97 -29.81
C ARG A 320 -11.53 14.35 -28.34
N LEU A 321 -12.46 15.11 -27.77
CA LEU A 321 -12.39 15.62 -26.41
C LEU A 321 -12.12 14.47 -25.40
N PHE A 322 -12.92 13.40 -25.48
CA PHE A 322 -12.76 12.25 -24.59
C PHE A 322 -11.37 11.60 -24.71
N THR A 323 -10.91 11.40 -25.95
CA THR A 323 -9.59 10.81 -26.22
C THR A 323 -8.45 11.68 -25.70
N LEU A 324 -8.60 13.00 -25.83
CA LEU A 324 -7.63 13.97 -25.32
C LEU A 324 -7.61 14.00 -23.78
N CYS A 325 -8.79 14.04 -23.17
CA CYS A 325 -8.88 13.97 -21.70
C CYS A 325 -8.30 12.65 -21.16
N ALA A 326 -8.62 11.51 -21.78
CA ALA A 326 -8.06 10.20 -21.44
C ALA A 326 -6.54 10.11 -21.64
N ALA A 327 -6.00 10.91 -22.57
CA ALA A 327 -4.56 11.04 -22.77
C ALA A 327 -3.88 12.01 -21.79
N GLY A 328 -4.64 12.67 -20.90
CA GLY A 328 -4.13 13.55 -19.87
C GLY A 328 -4.07 15.04 -20.22
N TYR A 329 -4.66 15.44 -21.36
CA TYR A 329 -4.66 16.84 -21.79
C TYR A 329 -5.80 17.68 -21.19
N ALA A 330 -6.60 17.13 -20.26
CA ALA A 330 -7.78 17.83 -19.72
C ALA A 330 -7.44 19.17 -19.07
N GLU A 331 -6.39 19.23 -18.23
CA GLU A 331 -5.95 20.48 -17.58
C GLU A 331 -5.47 21.50 -18.60
N GLY A 332 -4.59 21.10 -19.51
CA GLY A 332 -4.08 21.98 -20.57
C GLY A 332 -5.16 22.48 -21.51
N LEU A 333 -6.15 21.63 -21.86
CA LEU A 333 -7.32 22.04 -22.64
C LEU A 333 -8.20 23.03 -21.87
N PHE A 334 -8.46 22.76 -20.58
CA PHE A 334 -9.27 23.65 -19.75
C PHE A 334 -8.70 25.09 -19.71
N GLU A 335 -7.39 25.21 -19.54
CA GLU A 335 -6.69 26.48 -19.54
C GLU A 335 -6.68 27.12 -20.94
N LEU A 336 -6.39 26.32 -21.94
CA LEU A 336 -6.33 26.78 -23.33
C LEU A 336 -7.69 27.33 -23.83
N LEU A 337 -8.77 26.60 -23.60
CA LEU A 337 -10.12 27.00 -23.95
C LEU A 337 -10.59 28.23 -23.17
N GLY A 338 -10.00 28.49 -22.02
CA GLY A 338 -10.24 29.70 -21.22
C GLY A 338 -9.66 30.98 -21.81
N ARG A 339 -8.74 30.88 -22.78
CA ARG A 339 -8.12 32.05 -23.42
C ARG A 339 -9.04 32.70 -24.44
N LEU A 340 -10.05 31.96 -24.92
CA LEU A 340 -11.00 32.45 -25.90
C LEU A 340 -12.42 32.31 -25.36
N GLU A 341 -13.01 33.43 -24.93
CA GLU A 341 -14.40 33.45 -24.43
C GLU A 341 -15.39 33.26 -25.60
N SER A 342 -15.70 32.00 -25.89
CA SER A 342 -16.64 31.66 -26.98
C SER A 342 -17.72 30.69 -26.49
N PRO A 343 -19.01 30.95 -26.75
CA PRO A 343 -20.07 29.99 -26.42
C PRO A 343 -19.88 28.62 -27.08
N ALA A 344 -19.26 28.56 -28.26
CA ALA A 344 -18.99 27.31 -28.97
C ALA A 344 -18.02 26.39 -28.21
N LEU A 345 -17.18 26.94 -27.36
CA LEU A 345 -16.16 26.18 -26.58
C LEU A 345 -16.62 25.85 -25.15
N LEU A 346 -17.74 26.46 -24.69
CA LEU A 346 -18.19 26.31 -23.29
C LEU A 346 -18.45 24.85 -22.92
N GLY A 347 -19.16 24.11 -23.78
CA GLY A 347 -19.44 22.68 -23.54
C GLY A 347 -18.16 21.83 -23.41
N HIS A 348 -17.18 22.06 -24.26
CA HIS A 348 -15.90 21.36 -24.25
C HIS A 348 -15.10 21.70 -23.01
N ARG A 349 -15.09 23.00 -22.59
CA ARG A 349 -14.40 23.41 -21.35
C ARG A 349 -15.05 22.82 -20.10
N LEU A 350 -16.37 22.74 -20.03
CA LEU A 350 -17.10 22.04 -18.97
C LEU A 350 -16.80 20.53 -18.98
N GLY A 351 -16.70 19.92 -20.15
CA GLY A 351 -16.28 18.52 -20.29
C GLY A 351 -14.87 18.27 -19.75
N CYS A 352 -13.93 19.20 -19.99
CA CYS A 352 -12.60 19.14 -19.36
C CYS A 352 -12.70 19.27 -17.83
N ALA A 353 -13.49 20.22 -17.34
CA ALA A 353 -13.69 20.41 -15.90
C ALA A 353 -14.33 19.19 -15.24
N ASP A 354 -15.29 18.54 -15.91
CA ASP A 354 -15.92 17.28 -15.46
C ASP A 354 -14.91 16.11 -15.43
N TRP A 355 -13.86 16.16 -16.24
CA TRP A 355 -12.78 15.18 -16.19
C TRP A 355 -11.79 15.43 -15.06
N ILE A 356 -11.45 16.71 -14.82
CA ILE A 356 -10.43 17.11 -13.82
C ILE A 356 -10.93 16.93 -12.40
N HIS A 357 -12.21 17.18 -12.10
CA HIS A 357 -12.85 17.15 -10.77
C HIS A 357 -12.08 17.92 -9.67
N GLY A 358 -11.37 19.00 -10.00
CA GLY A 358 -10.43 19.64 -9.09
C GLY A 358 -10.60 21.17 -8.93
N GLY A 359 -10.23 21.66 -7.77
CA GLY A 359 -10.05 23.04 -7.29
C GLY A 359 -10.51 24.20 -8.20
N ALA A 360 -9.64 24.71 -9.06
CA ALA A 360 -9.90 25.87 -9.88
C ALA A 360 -10.99 25.64 -10.94
N SER A 361 -11.10 24.42 -11.51
CA SER A 361 -12.11 24.11 -12.54
C SER A 361 -13.52 24.03 -11.96
N LEU A 362 -13.66 23.51 -10.73
CA LEU A 362 -14.94 23.50 -10.02
C LEU A 362 -15.36 24.90 -9.57
N ALA A 363 -14.43 25.69 -9.05
CA ALA A 363 -14.68 27.09 -8.66
C ALA A 363 -15.13 27.92 -9.85
N TRP A 364 -14.50 27.75 -11.01
CA TRP A 364 -14.91 28.39 -12.24
C TRP A 364 -16.33 27.96 -12.68
N ALA A 365 -16.62 26.65 -12.69
CA ALA A 365 -17.91 26.12 -13.12
C ALA A 365 -19.06 26.60 -12.22
N THR A 366 -18.84 26.68 -10.88
CA THR A 366 -19.83 27.18 -9.92
C THR A 366 -20.10 28.69 -10.04
N ALA A 367 -19.16 29.46 -10.57
CA ALA A 367 -19.32 30.89 -10.81
C ALA A 367 -20.02 31.20 -12.13
N LEU A 368 -20.22 30.21 -13.02
CA LEU A 368 -20.90 30.43 -14.30
C LEU A 368 -22.41 30.66 -14.12
N PRO A 369 -23.01 31.53 -14.95
CA PRO A 369 -24.46 31.57 -15.09
C PRO A 369 -24.98 30.26 -15.71
N GLU A 370 -26.24 29.91 -15.43
CA GLU A 370 -26.88 28.72 -15.97
C GLU A 370 -26.83 28.71 -17.49
N PRO A 371 -26.25 27.68 -18.12
CA PRO A 371 -26.17 27.58 -19.58
C PRO A 371 -27.55 27.41 -20.22
N ALA A 372 -27.75 28.01 -21.38
CA ALA A 372 -29.01 27.91 -22.12
C ALA A 372 -29.20 26.55 -22.79
N ASP A 373 -28.13 25.94 -23.31
CA ASP A 373 -28.19 24.65 -23.98
C ASP A 373 -28.39 23.51 -22.95
N PRO A 374 -29.37 22.61 -23.12
CA PRO A 374 -29.68 21.55 -22.15
C PRO A 374 -28.55 20.53 -21.92
N HIS A 375 -27.77 20.18 -22.95
CA HIS A 375 -26.66 19.26 -22.82
C HIS A 375 -25.51 19.91 -22.05
N VAL A 376 -25.20 21.16 -22.34
CA VAL A 376 -24.19 21.94 -21.62
C VAL A 376 -24.62 22.18 -20.17
N ARG A 377 -25.93 22.43 -19.98
CA ARG A 377 -26.55 22.60 -18.65
C ARG A 377 -26.45 21.32 -17.80
N LEU A 378 -26.59 20.14 -18.39
CA LEU A 378 -26.45 18.86 -17.70
C LEU A 378 -24.99 18.65 -17.22
N LEU A 379 -24.00 18.97 -18.06
CA LEU A 379 -22.58 18.93 -17.66
C LEU A 379 -22.28 19.91 -16.53
N TRP A 380 -22.79 21.12 -16.65
CA TRP A 380 -22.66 22.13 -15.60
C TRP A 380 -23.30 21.68 -14.27
N CYS A 381 -24.48 21.07 -14.35
CA CYS A 381 -25.17 20.53 -13.20
C CYS A 381 -24.34 19.45 -12.45
N ARG A 382 -23.64 18.56 -13.16
CA ARG A 382 -22.70 17.59 -12.56
C ARG A 382 -21.59 18.30 -11.79
N LEU A 383 -21.01 19.35 -12.35
CA LEU A 383 -19.94 20.11 -11.70
C LEU A 383 -20.43 20.86 -10.45
N LEU A 384 -21.68 21.36 -10.44
CA LEU A 384 -22.30 21.97 -9.29
C LEU A 384 -22.39 20.99 -8.09
N VAL A 385 -22.65 19.71 -8.36
CA VAL A 385 -22.69 18.67 -7.29
C VAL A 385 -21.32 18.54 -6.64
N HIS A 386 -20.25 18.48 -7.45
CA HIS A 386 -18.88 18.40 -6.96
C HIS A 386 -18.39 19.70 -6.32
N GLY A 387 -18.88 20.83 -6.77
CA GLY A 387 -18.57 22.17 -6.25
C GLY A 387 -19.37 22.61 -5.01
N ALA A 388 -20.07 21.67 -4.36
CA ALA A 388 -20.91 21.89 -3.17
C ALA A 388 -22.15 22.81 -3.38
N ALA A 389 -22.50 23.16 -4.61
CA ALA A 389 -23.74 23.89 -4.96
C ALA A 389 -24.93 22.93 -5.19
N VAL A 390 -25.11 21.99 -4.25
CA VAL A 390 -26.00 20.82 -4.40
C VAL A 390 -27.48 21.21 -4.56
N ALA A 391 -27.92 22.29 -3.89
CA ALA A 391 -29.32 22.75 -4.00
C ALA A 391 -29.64 23.21 -5.43
N GLN A 392 -28.78 24.03 -6.02
CA GLN A 392 -28.93 24.50 -7.40
C GLN A 392 -28.85 23.34 -8.39
N ALA A 393 -27.91 22.42 -8.19
CA ALA A 393 -27.81 21.21 -9.01
C ALA A 393 -29.10 20.38 -8.98
N ARG A 394 -29.71 20.24 -7.79
CA ARG A 394 -30.96 19.49 -7.60
C ARG A 394 -32.12 20.08 -8.40
N ASP A 395 -32.31 21.40 -8.29
CA ASP A 395 -33.41 22.08 -8.97
C ASP A 395 -33.24 22.04 -10.51
N THR A 396 -32.01 22.25 -10.98
CA THR A 396 -31.68 22.16 -12.42
C THR A 396 -31.82 20.71 -12.93
N ALA A 397 -31.33 19.70 -12.19
CA ALA A 397 -31.46 18.30 -12.60
C ALA A 397 -32.94 17.86 -12.64
N ARG A 398 -33.77 18.32 -11.70
CA ARG A 398 -35.20 18.06 -11.67
C ARG A 398 -35.89 18.68 -12.89
N ALA A 399 -35.61 19.96 -13.19
CA ALA A 399 -36.18 20.64 -14.32
C ALA A 399 -35.80 19.97 -15.65
N LEU A 400 -34.54 19.52 -15.80
CA LEU A 400 -34.10 18.81 -16.99
C LEU A 400 -34.72 17.41 -17.11
N ALA A 401 -34.92 16.70 -15.98
CA ALA A 401 -35.57 15.39 -15.99
C ALA A 401 -37.05 15.45 -16.34
N GLU A 402 -37.75 16.51 -15.94
CA GLU A 402 -39.19 16.69 -16.18
C GLU A 402 -39.51 17.36 -17.51
N HIS A 403 -38.69 18.31 -17.94
CA HIS A 403 -39.01 19.22 -19.08
C HIS A 403 -37.91 19.31 -20.13
N GLY A 404 -36.76 18.63 -19.95
CA GLY A 404 -35.66 18.63 -20.88
C GLY A 404 -35.97 17.89 -22.22
N PRO A 405 -35.07 17.94 -23.20
CA PRO A 405 -35.13 17.06 -24.36
C PRO A 405 -35.07 15.58 -23.95
N LEU A 406 -35.72 14.69 -24.71
CA LEU A 406 -35.82 13.27 -24.37
C LEU A 406 -34.47 12.58 -24.19
N ASP A 407 -33.45 12.97 -24.92
CA ASP A 407 -32.09 12.47 -24.89
C ASP A 407 -31.32 12.93 -23.62
N VAL A 408 -31.77 14.03 -22.97
CA VAL A 408 -31.20 14.56 -21.73
C VAL A 408 -31.97 14.10 -20.49
N GLN A 409 -33.28 13.84 -20.60
CA GLN A 409 -34.16 13.53 -19.46
C GLN A 409 -33.67 12.35 -18.62
N THR A 410 -33.29 11.25 -19.27
CA THR A 410 -32.78 10.05 -18.57
C THR A 410 -31.50 10.33 -17.77
N ASP A 411 -30.53 11.00 -18.38
CA ASP A 411 -29.25 11.31 -17.74
C ASP A 411 -29.44 12.35 -16.61
N ALA A 412 -30.37 13.28 -16.77
CA ALA A 412 -30.75 14.24 -15.72
C ALA A 412 -31.46 13.54 -14.54
N ALA A 413 -32.31 12.56 -14.79
CA ALA A 413 -32.96 11.77 -13.77
C ALA A 413 -31.94 10.88 -13.00
N LEU A 414 -30.98 10.29 -13.70
CA LEU A 414 -29.88 9.56 -13.08
C LEU A 414 -29.01 10.47 -12.20
N LEU A 415 -28.71 11.68 -12.64
CA LEU A 415 -27.98 12.67 -11.85
C LEU A 415 -28.78 13.12 -10.63
N LEU A 416 -30.11 13.36 -10.80
CA LEU A 416 -31.00 13.69 -9.69
C LEU A 416 -31.02 12.59 -8.62
N ALA A 417 -31.04 11.32 -9.03
CA ALA A 417 -30.96 10.19 -8.10
C ALA A 417 -29.64 10.18 -7.32
N ASP A 418 -28.50 10.52 -7.94
CA ASP A 418 -27.22 10.68 -7.24
C ASP A 418 -27.27 11.83 -6.23
N ILE A 419 -27.84 12.96 -6.61
CA ILE A 419 -28.00 14.11 -5.73
C ILE A 419 -28.85 13.74 -4.50
N LEU A 420 -29.99 13.09 -4.69
CA LEU A 420 -30.86 12.62 -3.60
C LEU A 420 -30.10 11.67 -2.66
N ARG A 421 -29.30 10.76 -3.21
CA ARG A 421 -28.47 9.86 -2.43
C ARG A 421 -27.43 10.62 -1.58
N HIS A 422 -26.77 11.62 -2.13
CA HIS A 422 -25.78 12.43 -1.42
C HIS A 422 -26.42 13.37 -0.37
N THR A 423 -27.70 13.72 -0.53
CA THR A 423 -28.45 14.52 0.46
C THR A 423 -29.16 13.67 1.51
N ALA A 424 -28.79 12.38 1.64
CA ALA A 424 -29.36 11.40 2.57
C ALA A 424 -30.85 11.09 2.32
N GLU A 425 -31.37 11.39 1.16
CA GLU A 425 -32.73 11.04 0.71
C GLU A 425 -32.70 9.70 -0.07
N VAL A 426 -32.14 8.65 0.54
CA VAL A 426 -31.85 7.37 -0.11
C VAL A 426 -33.11 6.70 -0.65
N ASP A 427 -34.21 6.71 0.09
CA ASP A 427 -35.49 6.11 -0.33
C ASP A 427 -36.07 6.82 -1.57
N ALA A 428 -35.96 8.14 -1.63
CA ALA A 428 -36.40 8.91 -2.79
C ALA A 428 -35.52 8.60 -4.03
N SER A 429 -34.20 8.40 -3.82
CA SER A 429 -33.27 7.98 -4.88
C SER A 429 -33.64 6.59 -5.41
N VAL A 430 -33.89 5.61 -4.52
CA VAL A 430 -34.32 4.26 -4.91
C VAL A 430 -35.62 4.32 -5.71
N ALA A 431 -36.64 5.00 -5.18
CA ALA A 431 -37.94 5.12 -5.84
C ALA A 431 -37.86 5.82 -7.22
N LEU A 432 -36.95 6.78 -7.39
CA LEU A 432 -36.70 7.42 -8.68
C LEU A 432 -36.04 6.44 -9.66
N LEU A 433 -34.97 5.76 -9.25
CA LEU A 433 -34.22 4.82 -10.09
C LEU A 433 -35.06 3.62 -10.54
N GLU A 434 -35.99 3.15 -9.72
CA GLU A 434 -36.91 2.07 -10.07
C GLU A 434 -37.95 2.48 -11.13
N ARG A 435 -38.26 3.78 -11.24
CA ARG A 435 -39.24 4.30 -12.21
C ARG A 435 -38.63 4.79 -13.53
N ILE A 436 -37.30 4.99 -13.58
CA ILE A 436 -36.64 5.45 -14.82
C ILE A 436 -36.74 4.37 -15.89
N GLU A 437 -37.43 4.68 -16.98
CA GLU A 437 -37.42 3.87 -18.17
C GLU A 437 -36.13 4.13 -18.96
N VAL A 438 -35.38 3.09 -19.26
CA VAL A 438 -34.11 3.19 -19.93
C VAL A 438 -34.13 2.33 -21.19
N HIS A 439 -33.88 2.93 -22.32
CA HIS A 439 -33.88 2.27 -23.62
C HIS A 439 -32.49 1.90 -24.11
N ASN A 440 -31.47 2.62 -23.66
CA ASN A 440 -30.05 2.37 -23.99
C ASN A 440 -29.41 1.38 -23.01
N PRO A 441 -28.74 0.30 -23.48
CA PRO A 441 -28.08 -0.68 -22.61
C PRO A 441 -27.05 -0.08 -21.65
N SER A 442 -26.26 0.92 -22.06
CA SER A 442 -25.28 1.59 -21.22
C SER A 442 -25.93 2.36 -20.07
N GLN A 443 -27.01 3.12 -20.39
CA GLN A 443 -27.80 3.84 -19.37
C GLN A 443 -28.50 2.87 -18.39
N ARG A 444 -28.93 1.69 -18.88
CA ARG A 444 -29.51 0.66 -18.01
C ARG A 444 -28.50 0.19 -16.97
N ILE A 445 -27.28 -0.11 -17.39
CA ILE A 445 -26.23 -0.52 -16.49
C ILE A 445 -25.88 0.60 -15.50
N ASP A 446 -25.78 1.84 -15.96
CA ASP A 446 -25.52 2.99 -15.11
C ASP A 446 -26.63 3.21 -14.08
N ARG A 447 -27.91 3.07 -14.46
CA ARG A 447 -29.06 3.06 -13.55
C ARG A 447 -28.95 1.94 -12.51
N ASP A 448 -28.67 0.72 -12.97
CA ASP A 448 -28.66 -0.45 -12.09
C ASP A 448 -27.47 -0.40 -11.10
N LEU A 449 -26.32 0.12 -11.52
CA LEU A 449 -25.20 0.39 -10.61
C LEU A 449 -25.52 1.45 -9.55
N ARG A 450 -26.24 2.52 -9.92
CA ARG A 450 -26.71 3.55 -8.99
C ARG A 450 -27.75 2.99 -8.02
N LEU A 451 -28.69 2.20 -8.54
CA LEU A 451 -29.72 1.54 -7.74
C LEU A 451 -29.08 0.58 -6.74
N ALA A 452 -28.11 -0.25 -7.16
CA ALA A 452 -27.39 -1.12 -6.25
C ALA A 452 -26.67 -0.34 -5.14
N THR A 453 -26.02 0.77 -5.50
CA THR A 453 -25.35 1.64 -4.53
C THR A 453 -26.35 2.26 -3.54
N ALA A 454 -27.51 2.71 -4.01
CA ALA A 454 -28.56 3.26 -3.16
C ALA A 454 -29.18 2.18 -2.24
N LEU A 455 -29.40 0.96 -2.74
CA LEU A 455 -29.85 -0.18 -1.95
C LEU A 455 -28.85 -0.55 -0.85
N MET A 456 -27.55 -0.55 -1.16
CA MET A 456 -26.50 -0.79 -0.14
C MET A 456 -26.53 0.27 0.96
N LEU A 457 -26.70 1.54 0.61
CA LEU A 457 -26.81 2.61 1.61
C LEU A 457 -28.07 2.51 2.45
N ARG A 458 -29.16 1.95 1.89
CA ARG A 458 -30.38 1.63 2.62
C ARG A 458 -30.25 0.40 3.52
N GLY A 459 -29.18 -0.39 3.37
CA GLY A 459 -28.96 -1.66 4.08
C GLY A 459 -29.56 -2.90 3.38
N ASP A 460 -30.10 -2.75 2.18
CA ASP A 460 -30.69 -3.85 1.40
C ASP A 460 -29.61 -4.54 0.56
N PHE A 461 -28.61 -5.10 1.24
CA PHE A 461 -27.43 -5.70 0.61
C PHE A 461 -27.77 -6.95 -0.22
N ALA A 462 -28.72 -7.73 0.22
CA ALA A 462 -29.13 -8.96 -0.47
C ALA A 462 -29.65 -8.63 -1.87
N ARG A 463 -30.60 -7.72 -1.96
CA ARG A 463 -31.18 -7.28 -3.24
C ARG A 463 -30.15 -6.62 -4.15
N ALA A 464 -29.28 -5.77 -3.60
CA ALA A 464 -28.19 -5.14 -4.35
C ALA A 464 -27.26 -6.19 -4.96
N THR A 465 -26.88 -7.19 -4.15
CA THR A 465 -25.97 -8.26 -4.58
C THR A 465 -26.60 -9.14 -5.66
N ASP A 466 -27.83 -9.56 -5.49
CA ASP A 466 -28.53 -10.44 -6.44
C ASP A 466 -28.76 -9.73 -7.78
N MET A 467 -29.11 -8.45 -7.73
CA MET A 467 -29.25 -7.62 -8.92
C MET A 467 -27.91 -7.49 -9.68
N LEU A 468 -26.81 -7.18 -8.99
CA LEU A 468 -25.48 -7.07 -9.59
C LEU A 468 -24.93 -8.41 -10.09
N ALA A 469 -25.20 -9.51 -9.38
CA ALA A 469 -24.75 -10.85 -9.75
C ALA A 469 -25.45 -11.38 -11.02
N SER A 470 -26.66 -10.90 -11.34
CA SER A 470 -27.40 -11.24 -12.56
C SER A 470 -26.94 -10.46 -13.79
N MET A 471 -26.12 -9.42 -13.64
CA MET A 471 -25.64 -8.59 -14.75
C MET A 471 -24.55 -9.21 -15.65
N PRO A 472 -23.66 -10.12 -15.19
CA PRO A 472 -22.55 -10.64 -16.01
C PRO A 472 -22.94 -11.23 -17.35
N ASP A 473 -24.13 -11.85 -17.45
CA ASP A 473 -24.63 -12.43 -18.71
C ASP A 473 -24.95 -11.37 -19.79
N GLN A 474 -25.08 -10.11 -19.40
CA GLN A 474 -25.37 -8.98 -20.28
C GLN A 474 -24.09 -8.20 -20.71
N LEU A 475 -22.89 -8.67 -20.29
CA LEU A 475 -21.62 -7.93 -20.41
C LEU A 475 -20.99 -7.96 -21.80
N GLN A 476 -21.55 -8.69 -22.77
CA GLN A 476 -21.05 -8.65 -24.15
C GLN A 476 -21.38 -7.28 -24.75
N GLY A 477 -20.36 -6.41 -24.85
CA GLY A 477 -20.48 -5.07 -25.40
C GLY A 477 -20.21 -3.91 -24.43
N LEU A 478 -20.01 -4.20 -23.13
CA LEU A 478 -19.64 -3.15 -22.17
C LEU A 478 -18.24 -2.58 -22.40
N ARG A 479 -18.12 -1.26 -22.24
CA ARG A 479 -16.81 -0.60 -22.15
C ARG A 479 -16.01 -1.13 -20.97
N VAL A 480 -14.70 -1.09 -21.07
CA VAL A 480 -13.79 -1.57 -20.00
C VAL A 480 -14.12 -0.89 -18.67
N GLU A 481 -14.40 0.40 -18.69
CA GLU A 481 -14.70 1.17 -17.49
C GLU A 481 -16.04 0.77 -16.83
N GLU A 482 -17.05 0.49 -17.60
CA GLU A 482 -18.35 0.02 -17.08
C GLU A 482 -18.19 -1.34 -16.39
N ARG A 483 -17.40 -2.24 -16.98
CA ARG A 483 -17.05 -3.52 -16.36
C ARG A 483 -16.28 -3.36 -15.05
N ARG A 484 -15.34 -2.41 -14.98
CA ARG A 484 -14.60 -2.09 -13.75
C ARG A 484 -15.50 -1.53 -12.67
N ARG A 485 -16.38 -0.58 -13.03
CA ARG A 485 -17.36 -0.04 -12.07
C ARG A 485 -18.29 -1.13 -11.53
N LEU A 486 -18.82 -1.98 -12.41
CA LEU A 486 -19.65 -3.12 -12.02
C LEU A 486 -18.90 -4.05 -11.06
N ARG A 487 -17.67 -4.43 -11.41
CA ARG A 487 -16.84 -5.32 -10.57
C ARG A 487 -16.57 -4.70 -9.19
N ALA A 488 -16.21 -3.42 -9.14
CA ALA A 488 -15.95 -2.71 -7.89
C ALA A 488 -17.22 -2.60 -7.03
N THR A 489 -18.37 -2.28 -7.63
CA THR A 489 -19.65 -2.18 -6.92
C THR A 489 -20.13 -3.55 -6.44
N LEU A 490 -20.01 -4.59 -7.27
CA LEU A 490 -20.33 -5.98 -6.89
C LEU A 490 -19.41 -6.46 -5.75
N ALA A 491 -18.10 -6.18 -5.82
CA ALA A 491 -17.18 -6.53 -4.75
C ALA A 491 -17.57 -5.86 -3.43
N SER A 492 -17.95 -4.58 -3.47
CA SER A 492 -18.43 -3.85 -2.29
C SER A 492 -19.74 -4.44 -1.73
N ALA A 493 -20.69 -4.79 -2.59
CA ALA A 493 -21.95 -5.40 -2.19
C ALA A 493 -21.76 -6.81 -1.57
N LEU A 494 -20.91 -7.63 -2.19
CA LEU A 494 -20.53 -8.95 -1.68
C LEU A 494 -19.81 -8.87 -0.34
N LEU A 495 -18.91 -7.88 -0.18
CA LEU A 495 -18.24 -7.62 1.09
C LEU A 495 -19.23 -7.23 2.17
N ALA A 496 -20.14 -6.29 1.89
CA ALA A 496 -21.15 -5.81 2.83
C ALA A 496 -22.19 -6.88 3.21
N SER A 497 -22.47 -7.82 2.30
CA SER A 497 -23.34 -8.99 2.55
C SER A 497 -22.61 -10.22 3.09
N SER A 498 -21.29 -10.09 3.36
CA SER A 498 -20.43 -11.18 3.88
C SER A 498 -20.38 -12.44 2.99
N ARG A 499 -20.63 -12.26 1.67
CA ARG A 499 -20.55 -13.34 0.68
C ARG A 499 -19.11 -13.54 0.20
N PHE A 500 -18.18 -13.86 1.10
CA PHE A 500 -16.74 -13.88 0.86
C PHE A 500 -16.27 -14.90 -0.19
N ARG A 501 -16.97 -16.03 -0.35
CA ARG A 501 -16.66 -17.00 -1.41
C ARG A 501 -16.94 -16.44 -2.80
N GLU A 502 -18.01 -15.71 -2.94
CA GLU A 502 -18.37 -15.07 -4.20
C GLU A 502 -17.47 -13.88 -4.47
N LEU A 503 -17.17 -13.11 -3.42
CA LEU A 503 -16.18 -12.05 -3.49
C LEU A 503 -14.83 -12.56 -4.00
N GLU A 504 -14.34 -13.70 -3.48
CA GLU A 504 -13.09 -14.32 -3.92
C GLU A 504 -13.14 -14.79 -5.38
N ARG A 505 -14.31 -15.26 -5.86
CA ARG A 505 -14.50 -15.59 -7.28
C ARG A 505 -14.47 -14.34 -8.18
N VAL A 506 -15.06 -13.23 -7.74
CA VAL A 506 -15.12 -11.97 -8.48
C VAL A 506 -13.74 -11.29 -8.53
N LEU A 507 -13.04 -11.25 -7.41
CA LEU A 507 -11.73 -10.58 -7.28
C LEU A 507 -10.58 -11.46 -7.80
N GLY A 508 -10.72 -12.80 -7.72
CA GLY A 508 -9.65 -13.75 -7.98
C GLY A 508 -8.72 -13.97 -6.77
N PRO A 509 -7.88 -15.02 -6.82
CA PRO A 509 -7.05 -15.43 -5.68
C PRO A 509 -5.73 -14.66 -5.54
N GLY A 510 -5.37 -13.84 -6.53
CA GLY A 510 -4.06 -13.19 -6.66
C GLY A 510 -3.99 -11.76 -6.10
N GLU A 511 -2.85 -11.12 -6.36
CA GLU A 511 -2.73 -9.69 -6.16
C GLU A 511 -3.62 -8.92 -7.14
N PRO A 512 -4.28 -7.83 -6.68
CA PRO A 512 -5.10 -7.03 -7.57
C PRO A 512 -4.25 -6.36 -8.66
N PRO A 513 -4.84 -6.09 -9.84
CA PRO A 513 -4.18 -5.34 -10.90
C PRO A 513 -3.64 -3.99 -10.44
N ALA A 514 -2.60 -3.47 -11.09
CA ALA A 514 -2.01 -2.17 -10.74
C ALA A 514 -3.02 -1.02 -10.88
N ASP A 515 -3.91 -1.11 -11.85
CA ASP A 515 -4.94 -0.13 -12.15
C ASP A 515 -6.25 -0.33 -11.36
N CYS A 516 -6.22 -1.16 -10.31
CA CYS A 516 -7.35 -1.44 -9.44
C CYS A 516 -7.83 -0.16 -8.74
N ARG A 517 -9.14 0.06 -8.69
CA ARG A 517 -9.72 1.22 -8.00
C ARG A 517 -9.53 1.11 -6.48
N PRO A 518 -9.41 2.25 -5.74
CA PRO A 518 -9.28 2.22 -4.29
C PRO A 518 -10.34 1.37 -3.59
N THR A 519 -11.62 1.49 -3.98
CA THR A 519 -12.72 0.69 -3.41
C THR A 519 -12.55 -0.81 -3.63
N GLU A 520 -12.03 -1.23 -4.77
CA GLU A 520 -11.73 -2.63 -5.08
C GLU A 520 -10.50 -3.11 -4.30
N LEU A 521 -9.48 -2.25 -4.15
CA LEU A 521 -8.31 -2.53 -3.29
C LEU A 521 -8.73 -2.80 -1.85
N PHE A 522 -9.68 -2.01 -1.31
CA PHE A 522 -10.21 -2.26 0.03
C PHE A 522 -10.97 -3.59 0.14
N ALA A 523 -11.71 -4.00 -0.89
CA ALA A 523 -12.35 -5.31 -0.92
C ALA A 523 -11.32 -6.46 -0.94
N HIS A 524 -10.24 -6.31 -1.71
CA HIS A 524 -9.10 -7.24 -1.69
C HIS A 524 -8.41 -7.29 -0.32
N LEU A 525 -8.21 -6.14 0.32
CA LEU A 525 -7.63 -6.04 1.66
C LEU A 525 -8.50 -6.75 2.70
N ALA A 526 -9.79 -6.44 2.73
CA ALA A 526 -10.73 -7.07 3.65
C ALA A 526 -10.77 -8.61 3.46
N LEU A 527 -10.83 -9.07 2.20
CA LEU A 527 -10.77 -10.49 1.86
C LEU A 527 -9.45 -11.13 2.32
N ALA A 528 -8.31 -10.48 2.08
CA ALA A 528 -7.00 -10.99 2.50
C ALA A 528 -6.91 -11.14 4.02
N VAL A 529 -7.44 -10.17 4.78
CA VAL A 529 -7.48 -10.21 6.24
C VAL A 529 -8.38 -11.35 6.72
N GLU A 530 -9.61 -11.48 6.17
CA GLU A 530 -10.55 -12.56 6.55
C GLU A 530 -10.01 -13.96 6.25
N ARG A 531 -9.29 -14.11 5.13
CA ARG A 531 -8.65 -15.38 4.74
C ARG A 531 -7.35 -15.66 5.48
N GLY A 532 -6.90 -14.77 6.36
CA GLY A 532 -5.63 -14.89 7.08
C GLY A 532 -4.39 -14.74 6.21
N ARG A 533 -4.53 -14.15 5.01
CA ARG A 533 -3.41 -13.87 4.09
C ARG A 533 -2.69 -12.58 4.50
N PHE A 534 -2.16 -12.54 5.72
CA PHE A 534 -1.67 -11.30 6.32
C PHE A 534 -0.49 -10.67 5.58
N GLY A 535 0.39 -11.48 4.94
CA GLY A 535 1.46 -10.96 4.11
C GLY A 535 0.94 -10.19 2.88
N LEU A 536 -0.14 -10.68 2.24
CA LEU A 536 -0.83 -9.95 1.19
C LEU A 536 -1.55 -8.72 1.77
N GLY A 537 -2.23 -8.88 2.91
CA GLY A 537 -2.90 -7.80 3.61
C GLY A 537 -1.97 -6.61 3.89
N GLN A 538 -0.74 -6.87 4.36
CA GLN A 538 0.24 -5.81 4.61
C GLN A 538 0.63 -5.08 3.31
N ARG A 539 0.92 -5.80 2.23
CA ARG A 539 1.23 -5.17 0.94
C ARG A 539 0.07 -4.34 0.40
N LEU A 540 -1.16 -4.78 0.63
CA LEU A 540 -2.35 -4.03 0.23
C LEU A 540 -2.56 -2.78 1.10
N LEU A 541 -2.25 -2.83 2.40
CA LEU A 541 -2.24 -1.64 3.26
C LEU A 541 -1.26 -0.60 2.73
N ASP A 542 -0.03 -1.02 2.39
CA ASP A 542 0.99 -0.13 1.83
C ASP A 542 0.53 0.49 0.49
N ARG A 543 -0.22 -0.28 -0.33
CA ARG A 543 -0.80 0.22 -1.60
C ARG A 543 -1.96 1.19 -1.40
N VAL A 544 -2.70 1.07 -0.34
CA VAL A 544 -3.86 1.92 -0.04
C VAL A 544 -3.45 3.20 0.70
N GLU A 545 -2.30 3.19 1.36
CA GLU A 545 -1.80 4.31 2.17
C GLU A 545 -1.84 5.67 1.44
N PRO A 546 -1.48 5.79 0.15
CA PRO A 546 -1.54 7.06 -0.55
C PRO A 546 -2.93 7.65 -0.72
N PHE A 547 -3.98 6.82 -0.66
CA PHE A 547 -5.38 7.22 -0.85
C PHE A 547 -6.08 7.62 0.46
N ILE A 548 -5.46 7.38 1.61
CA ILE A 548 -6.11 7.61 2.92
C ILE A 548 -6.41 9.09 3.20
N ASP A 549 -5.62 9.99 2.60
CA ASP A 549 -5.81 11.43 2.78
C ASP A 549 -6.91 12.01 1.88
N GLU A 550 -7.37 11.28 0.87
CA GLU A 550 -8.45 11.70 -0.02
C GLU A 550 -9.81 11.68 0.67
N SER A 551 -9.99 10.83 1.67
CA SER A 551 -11.25 10.66 2.37
C SER A 551 -11.03 10.20 3.81
N VAL A 552 -11.74 10.86 4.74
CA VAL A 552 -11.77 10.45 6.15
C VAL A 552 -12.25 9.00 6.27
N TYR A 553 -13.22 8.57 5.43
CA TYR A 553 -13.71 7.18 5.39
C TYR A 553 -12.60 6.19 5.01
N LEU A 554 -11.79 6.49 3.98
CA LEU A 554 -10.68 5.62 3.56
C LEU A 554 -9.63 5.50 4.66
N ARG A 555 -9.34 6.58 5.36
CA ARG A 555 -8.46 6.60 6.54
C ARG A 555 -8.99 5.70 7.65
N PHE A 556 -10.30 5.75 7.93
CA PHE A 556 -10.94 4.87 8.90
C PHE A 556 -10.78 3.40 8.52
N VAL A 557 -11.14 3.02 7.29
CA VAL A 557 -11.07 1.63 6.80
C VAL A 557 -9.63 1.11 6.81
N HIS A 558 -8.67 1.95 6.45
CA HIS A 558 -7.25 1.62 6.53
C HIS A 558 -6.82 1.31 7.97
N ARG A 559 -7.11 2.21 8.93
CA ARG A 559 -6.79 2.02 10.36
C ARG A 559 -7.50 0.79 10.94
N TYR A 560 -8.75 0.56 10.58
CA TYR A 560 -9.52 -0.60 11.01
C TYR A 560 -8.88 -1.92 10.57
N ASN A 561 -8.50 -2.04 9.30
CA ASN A 561 -7.83 -3.23 8.80
C ASN A 561 -6.40 -3.37 9.33
N THR A 562 -5.67 -2.27 9.54
CA THR A 562 -4.37 -2.27 10.22
C THR A 562 -4.48 -2.84 11.64
N LEU A 563 -5.49 -2.41 12.40
CA LEU A 563 -5.76 -2.91 13.74
C LEU A 563 -6.03 -4.42 13.73
N ARG A 564 -6.92 -4.88 12.84
CA ARG A 564 -7.28 -6.29 12.72
C ARG A 564 -6.07 -7.16 12.35
N LEU A 565 -5.28 -6.71 11.39
CA LEU A 565 -4.08 -7.43 10.97
C LEU A 565 -3.05 -7.53 12.09
N ARG A 566 -2.75 -6.42 12.78
CA ARG A 566 -1.79 -6.38 13.88
C ARG A 566 -2.26 -7.17 15.11
N LEU A 567 -3.55 -7.22 15.38
CA LEU A 567 -4.11 -7.99 16.50
C LEU A 567 -3.78 -9.49 16.38
N PHE A 568 -3.62 -10.01 15.17
CA PHE A 568 -3.34 -11.43 14.92
C PHE A 568 -1.90 -11.72 14.54
N ALA A 569 -1.28 -10.91 13.70
CA ALA A 569 0.03 -11.19 13.10
C ALA A 569 1.15 -10.23 13.54
N GLY A 570 0.81 -9.08 14.12
CA GLY A 570 1.78 -8.05 14.44
C GLY A 570 2.24 -8.05 15.91
N PRO A 571 3.22 -7.20 16.22
CA PRO A 571 3.58 -6.93 17.62
C PRO A 571 2.39 -6.23 18.31
N GLY A 572 2.07 -6.65 19.51
CA GLY A 572 0.97 -6.07 20.33
C GLY A 572 1.20 -4.61 20.76
N GLN A 573 2.37 -4.06 20.47
CA GLN A 573 2.75 -2.72 20.88
C GLN A 573 1.98 -1.66 20.05
N GLY A 574 1.35 -0.71 20.74
CA GLY A 574 0.60 0.40 20.11
C GLY A 574 -0.84 0.04 19.65
N LEU A 575 -1.31 -1.20 19.85
CA LEU A 575 -2.66 -1.60 19.46
C LEU A 575 -3.75 -0.88 20.26
N GLU A 576 -3.55 -0.68 21.56
CA GLU A 576 -4.50 0.05 22.43
C GLU A 576 -4.63 1.52 22.01
N GLU A 577 -3.52 2.15 21.59
CA GLU A 577 -3.50 3.51 21.07
C GLU A 577 -4.27 3.61 19.75
N LEU A 578 -3.93 2.74 18.80
CA LEU A 578 -4.61 2.68 17.50
C LEU A 578 -6.12 2.41 17.64
N ALA A 579 -6.51 1.51 18.57
CA ALA A 579 -7.91 1.22 18.85
C ALA A 579 -8.64 2.43 19.49
N ARG A 580 -7.94 3.18 20.35
CA ARG A 580 -8.47 4.41 20.98
C ARG A 580 -8.66 5.52 19.95
N GLU A 581 -7.66 5.74 19.08
CA GLU A 581 -7.74 6.71 17.98
C GLU A 581 -8.91 6.38 17.05
N LEU A 582 -9.04 5.10 16.66
CA LEU A 582 -10.11 4.65 15.78
C LEU A 582 -11.50 4.92 16.40
N ALA A 583 -11.67 4.62 17.68
CA ALA A 583 -12.92 4.87 18.40
C ALA A 583 -13.20 6.37 18.61
N PHE A 584 -12.16 7.19 18.76
CA PHE A 584 -12.26 8.63 18.89
C PHE A 584 -12.65 9.31 17.56
N ASP A 585 -12.09 8.86 16.44
CA ASP A 585 -12.34 9.45 15.13
C ASP A 585 -13.69 9.03 14.52
N ALA A 586 -14.18 7.82 14.86
CA ALA A 586 -15.39 7.26 14.26
C ALA A 586 -16.64 8.17 14.34
N PRO A 587 -16.94 8.87 15.44
CA PRO A 587 -18.09 9.78 15.53
C PRO A 587 -18.04 10.95 14.54
N LEU A 588 -16.85 11.32 14.05
CA LEU A 588 -16.68 12.43 13.09
C LEU A 588 -17.39 12.14 11.75
N PHE A 589 -17.61 10.86 11.42
CA PHE A 589 -18.30 10.45 10.20
C PHE A 589 -19.81 10.61 10.24
N LYS A 590 -20.41 10.75 11.43
CA LYS A 590 -21.85 10.75 11.64
C LYS A 590 -22.57 9.50 11.08
N LEU A 591 -21.83 8.39 10.92
CA LEU A 591 -22.33 7.09 10.48
C LEU A 591 -22.31 6.12 11.68
N PRO A 592 -23.48 5.80 12.27
CA PRO A 592 -23.57 4.95 13.45
C PRO A 592 -22.90 3.58 13.29
N GLU A 593 -22.95 3.00 12.09
CA GLU A 593 -22.34 1.72 11.76
C GLU A 593 -20.82 1.74 11.95
N LEU A 594 -20.14 2.80 11.50
CA LEU A 594 -18.69 2.93 11.65
C LEU A 594 -18.28 3.10 13.12
N VAL A 595 -19.12 3.80 13.90
CA VAL A 595 -18.89 3.92 15.35
C VAL A 595 -18.99 2.56 16.02
N VAL A 596 -20.01 1.76 15.68
CA VAL A 596 -20.16 0.39 16.18
C VAL A 596 -18.92 -0.45 15.82
N TRP A 597 -18.46 -0.42 14.57
CA TRP A 597 -17.28 -1.17 14.13
C TRP A 597 -16.03 -0.76 14.90
N ALA A 598 -15.82 0.53 15.15
CA ALA A 598 -14.70 1.02 15.93
C ALA A 598 -14.76 0.59 17.40
N LEU A 599 -15.93 0.66 18.03
CA LEU A 599 -16.16 0.20 19.40
C LEU A 599 -15.94 -1.30 19.54
N CYS A 600 -16.43 -2.09 18.58
CA CYS A 600 -16.24 -3.55 18.54
C CYS A 600 -14.76 -3.91 18.36
N ALA A 601 -14.04 -3.21 17.47
CA ALA A 601 -12.60 -3.41 17.28
C ALA A 601 -11.81 -3.07 18.55
N LYS A 602 -12.18 -1.98 19.23
CA LYS A 602 -11.60 -1.62 20.52
C LYS A 602 -11.86 -2.69 21.57
N ALA A 603 -13.10 -3.19 21.68
CA ALA A 603 -13.47 -4.27 22.60
C ALA A 603 -12.65 -5.55 22.32
N ALA A 604 -12.39 -5.89 21.06
CA ALA A 604 -11.56 -7.03 20.69
C ALA A 604 -10.11 -6.88 21.19
N VAL A 605 -9.54 -5.67 21.11
CA VAL A 605 -8.22 -5.37 21.67
C VAL A 605 -8.26 -5.45 23.20
N ASP A 606 -9.25 -4.82 23.84
CA ASP A 606 -9.38 -4.80 25.29
C ASP A 606 -9.48 -6.23 25.86
N VAL A 607 -10.38 -7.07 25.33
CA VAL A 607 -10.53 -8.48 25.75
C VAL A 607 -9.24 -9.26 25.62
N THR A 608 -8.41 -8.94 24.63
CA THR A 608 -7.15 -9.64 24.38
C THR A 608 -6.02 -9.13 25.29
N HIS A 609 -5.92 -7.81 25.52
CA HIS A 609 -4.77 -7.18 26.18
C HIS A 609 -4.98 -6.92 27.67
N ALA A 610 -6.18 -6.59 28.12
CA ALA A 610 -6.50 -6.27 29.50
C ALA A 610 -7.89 -6.81 29.87
N PRO A 611 -8.23 -6.91 31.17
CA PRO A 611 -9.61 -7.14 31.56
C PRO A 611 -10.48 -6.00 31.01
N PRO A 612 -11.56 -6.33 30.25
CA PRO A 612 -12.27 -5.30 29.49
C PRO A 612 -13.01 -4.34 30.43
N ALA A 613 -12.88 -3.07 30.13
CA ALA A 613 -13.81 -2.05 30.62
C ALA A 613 -15.21 -2.28 30.02
N ALA A 614 -16.26 -1.62 30.54
CA ALA A 614 -17.55 -1.65 29.85
C ALA A 614 -17.40 -1.13 28.41
N LEU A 615 -18.11 -1.77 27.46
CA LEU A 615 -18.18 -1.24 26.12
C LEU A 615 -18.77 0.17 26.19
N ALA A 616 -18.14 1.13 25.56
CA ALA A 616 -18.63 2.51 25.56
C ALA A 616 -19.98 2.58 24.83
N ASP A 617 -20.90 3.39 25.37
CA ASP A 617 -22.15 3.69 24.69
C ASP A 617 -21.91 4.52 23.42
N LEU A 618 -22.84 4.47 22.50
CA LEU A 618 -22.83 5.35 21.34
C LEU A 618 -22.86 6.82 21.77
N PRO A 619 -22.24 7.74 21.03
CA PRO A 619 -22.25 9.16 21.34
C PRO A 619 -23.67 9.70 21.56
N ALA A 620 -23.81 10.62 22.51
CA ALA A 620 -25.12 11.21 22.84
C ALA A 620 -25.79 11.82 21.60
N GLY A 621 -27.03 11.45 21.34
CA GLY A 621 -27.80 11.90 20.19
C GLY A 621 -27.60 11.07 18.90
N MET A 622 -26.75 10.04 18.91
CA MET A 622 -26.66 9.11 17.82
C MET A 622 -27.66 7.96 18.00
N ALA A 623 -28.45 7.70 16.98
CA ALA A 623 -29.40 6.57 17.01
C ALA A 623 -28.61 5.25 16.96
N VAL A 624 -29.09 4.23 17.67
CA VAL A 624 -28.61 2.87 17.55
C VAL A 624 -28.95 2.39 16.13
N PRO A 625 -27.96 1.97 15.32
CA PRO A 625 -28.25 1.48 13.98
C PRO A 625 -29.15 0.23 14.04
N GLU A 626 -29.97 0.05 13.04
CA GLU A 626 -30.78 -1.16 12.88
C GLU A 626 -29.98 -2.26 12.17
N GLY A 627 -30.49 -3.47 12.13
CA GLY A 627 -29.94 -4.59 11.38
C GLY A 627 -28.64 -5.15 11.97
N THR A 628 -27.69 -5.47 11.10
CA THR A 628 -26.45 -6.19 11.46
C THR A 628 -25.53 -5.45 12.42
N ALA A 629 -25.44 -4.13 12.30
CA ALA A 629 -24.60 -3.32 13.19
C ALA A 629 -25.13 -3.32 14.62
N ARG A 630 -26.46 -3.32 14.79
CA ARG A 630 -27.08 -3.47 16.12
C ARG A 630 -26.75 -4.80 16.76
N VAL A 631 -26.93 -5.89 16.01
CA VAL A 631 -26.57 -7.24 16.49
C VAL A 631 -25.12 -7.36 16.87
N LEU A 632 -24.22 -6.80 16.05
CA LEU A 632 -22.78 -6.79 16.33
C LEU A 632 -22.48 -6.03 17.63
N HIS A 633 -23.08 -4.87 17.84
CA HIS A 633 -22.92 -4.10 19.07
C HIS A 633 -23.40 -4.86 20.30
N GLU A 634 -24.63 -5.42 20.24
CA GLU A 634 -25.21 -6.23 21.32
C GLU A 634 -24.35 -7.49 21.60
N ALA A 635 -23.84 -8.15 20.57
CA ALA A 635 -22.95 -9.31 20.72
C ALA A 635 -21.68 -8.93 21.48
N TRP A 636 -21.01 -7.83 21.11
CA TRP A 636 -19.82 -7.38 21.83
C TRP A 636 -20.12 -6.89 23.24
N GLN A 637 -21.29 -6.25 23.49
CA GLN A 637 -21.73 -5.96 24.86
C GLN A 637 -21.87 -7.24 25.69
N GLY A 638 -22.42 -8.31 25.09
CA GLY A 638 -22.54 -9.62 25.72
C GLY A 638 -21.19 -10.25 26.05
N ILE A 639 -20.22 -10.23 25.10
CA ILE A 639 -18.86 -10.73 25.32
C ILE A 639 -18.18 -9.98 26.48
N VAL A 640 -18.19 -8.66 26.43
CA VAL A 640 -17.57 -7.82 27.47
C VAL A 640 -18.24 -8.04 28.83
N ALA A 641 -19.57 -8.12 28.88
CA ALA A 641 -20.32 -8.40 30.12
C ALA A 641 -19.95 -9.77 30.70
N ALA A 642 -19.88 -10.80 29.87
CA ALA A 642 -19.44 -12.16 30.27
C ALA A 642 -18.02 -12.17 30.83
N ARG A 643 -17.08 -11.46 30.17
CA ARG A 643 -15.68 -11.36 30.62
C ARG A 643 -15.51 -10.55 31.91
N ARG A 644 -16.47 -9.65 32.20
CA ARG A 644 -16.54 -8.93 33.50
C ARG A 644 -17.18 -9.74 34.60
N GLY A 645 -17.75 -10.91 34.30
CA GLY A 645 -18.39 -11.78 35.28
C GLY A 645 -19.86 -11.46 35.56
N ALA A 646 -20.54 -10.76 34.64
CA ALA A 646 -21.96 -10.52 34.75
C ALA A 646 -22.76 -11.84 34.51
N ALA A 647 -23.24 -12.46 35.57
CA ALA A 647 -24.03 -13.71 35.50
C ALA A 647 -25.38 -13.56 34.74
N THR A 648 -25.83 -12.32 34.57
CA THR A 648 -27.08 -11.99 33.84
C THR A 648 -26.83 -11.78 32.33
N ALA A 649 -25.58 -12.00 31.85
CA ALA A 649 -25.31 -11.92 30.43
C ALA A 649 -26.15 -12.99 29.69
N SER A 650 -27.21 -12.56 29.01
CA SER A 650 -27.98 -13.40 28.11
C SER A 650 -27.86 -12.79 26.71
N PHE A 651 -27.42 -13.56 25.77
CA PHE A 651 -27.43 -13.19 24.36
C PHE A 651 -27.82 -14.44 23.56
N THR A 652 -28.72 -14.26 22.62
CA THR A 652 -29.13 -15.32 21.69
C THR A 652 -28.94 -14.78 20.28
N ALA A 653 -28.19 -15.50 19.47
CA ALA A 653 -27.94 -15.11 18.10
C ALA A 653 -29.24 -15.15 17.26
N PRO A 654 -29.66 -14.05 16.62
CA PRO A 654 -30.75 -14.06 15.68
C PRO A 654 -30.51 -15.05 14.52
N PRO A 655 -31.59 -15.64 13.96
CA PRO A 655 -31.48 -16.37 12.70
C PRO A 655 -31.16 -15.42 11.52
N ASP A 656 -30.70 -15.95 10.41
CA ASP A 656 -30.54 -15.24 9.13
C ASP A 656 -29.58 -14.05 9.14
N LEU A 657 -28.53 -14.12 9.96
CA LEU A 657 -27.45 -13.12 9.95
C LEU A 657 -26.44 -13.37 8.82
N PRO A 658 -25.80 -12.32 8.30
CA PRO A 658 -24.57 -12.46 7.53
C PRO A 658 -23.55 -13.31 8.29
N THR A 659 -22.80 -14.15 7.57
CA THR A 659 -21.99 -15.21 8.21
C THR A 659 -20.97 -14.66 9.21
N ASP A 660 -20.29 -13.57 8.90
CA ASP A 660 -19.31 -12.94 9.79
C ASP A 660 -19.94 -12.42 11.09
N VAL A 661 -21.05 -11.69 10.99
CA VAL A 661 -21.80 -11.19 12.14
C VAL A 661 -22.39 -12.36 12.93
N GLY A 662 -22.90 -13.38 12.24
CA GLY A 662 -23.43 -14.60 12.83
C GLY A 662 -22.38 -15.38 13.64
N LEU A 663 -21.14 -15.41 13.20
CA LEU A 663 -20.04 -16.05 13.95
C LEU A 663 -19.71 -15.28 15.24
N VAL A 664 -19.65 -13.94 15.17
CA VAL A 664 -19.45 -13.11 16.38
C VAL A 664 -20.63 -13.25 17.34
N ALA A 665 -21.87 -13.28 16.84
CA ALA A 665 -23.08 -13.48 17.62
C ALA A 665 -23.07 -14.85 18.36
N ARG A 666 -22.71 -15.93 17.69
CA ARG A 666 -22.56 -17.28 18.30
C ARG A 666 -21.43 -17.31 19.33
N ARG A 667 -20.34 -16.59 19.08
CA ARG A 667 -19.27 -16.42 20.08
C ARG A 667 -19.80 -15.73 21.33
N ALA A 668 -20.61 -14.66 21.19
CA ALA A 668 -21.22 -13.96 22.31
C ALA A 668 -22.17 -14.88 23.10
N GLU A 669 -22.97 -15.69 22.43
CA GLU A 669 -23.87 -16.68 23.04
C GLU A 669 -23.06 -17.73 23.82
N ALA A 670 -21.95 -18.21 23.26
CA ALA A 670 -21.05 -19.15 23.96
C ALA A 670 -20.38 -18.51 25.19
N GLU A 671 -19.90 -17.26 25.09
CA GLU A 671 -19.33 -16.53 26.24
C GLU A 671 -20.35 -16.33 27.35
N ALA A 672 -21.62 -16.03 27.00
CA ALA A 672 -22.72 -15.93 27.96
C ALA A 672 -22.99 -17.28 28.62
N ALA A 673 -23.04 -18.39 27.89
CA ALA A 673 -23.21 -19.74 28.44
C ALA A 673 -22.02 -20.10 29.38
N ILE A 674 -20.79 -19.75 29.03
CA ILE A 674 -19.60 -19.93 29.91
C ILE A 674 -19.79 -19.13 31.20
N ALA A 675 -20.31 -17.89 31.10
CA ALA A 675 -20.54 -17.05 32.28
C ALA A 675 -21.59 -17.68 33.25
N ARG A 676 -22.58 -18.37 32.70
CA ARG A 676 -23.60 -19.13 33.48
C ARG A 676 -23.12 -20.53 33.88
N GLU A 677 -21.93 -20.94 33.52
CA GLU A 677 -21.38 -22.28 33.73
C GLU A 677 -22.03 -23.42 32.94
N GLU A 678 -22.74 -23.10 31.88
CA GLU A 678 -23.43 -24.03 30.94
C GLU A 678 -22.43 -24.50 29.87
N LEU A 679 -21.34 -25.22 30.32
CA LEU A 679 -20.18 -25.55 29.47
C LEU A 679 -20.52 -26.49 28.34
N ASP A 680 -21.52 -27.37 28.50
CA ASP A 680 -21.94 -28.28 27.40
C ASP A 680 -22.71 -27.54 26.30
N GLN A 681 -23.50 -26.54 26.65
CA GLN A 681 -24.13 -25.65 25.69
C GLN A 681 -23.12 -24.80 24.95
N ALA A 682 -22.17 -24.20 25.67
CA ALA A 682 -21.09 -23.44 25.05
C ALA A 682 -20.26 -24.27 24.06
N ASP A 683 -19.96 -25.51 24.42
CA ASP A 683 -19.22 -26.46 23.59
C ASP A 683 -19.94 -26.74 22.28
N GLY A 684 -21.23 -27.05 22.31
CA GLY A 684 -22.04 -27.31 21.12
C GLY A 684 -22.20 -26.08 20.21
N ILE A 685 -22.37 -24.87 20.80
CA ILE A 685 -22.45 -23.62 20.04
C ILE A 685 -21.14 -23.37 19.29
N LEU A 686 -19.99 -23.56 19.99
CA LEU A 686 -18.67 -23.30 19.40
C LEU A 686 -18.28 -24.31 18.33
N GLU A 687 -18.62 -25.60 18.49
CA GLU A 687 -18.41 -26.61 17.44
C GLU A 687 -19.22 -26.28 16.19
N GLY A 688 -20.49 -25.90 16.33
CA GLY A 688 -21.32 -25.50 15.19
C GLY A 688 -20.82 -24.22 14.51
N ALA A 689 -20.36 -23.24 15.29
CA ALA A 689 -19.77 -22.02 14.74
C ALA A 689 -18.45 -22.28 14.03
N LEU A 690 -17.60 -23.18 14.59
CA LEU A 690 -16.31 -23.55 14.01
C LEU A 690 -16.49 -24.24 12.66
N ASP A 691 -17.46 -25.17 12.52
CA ASP A 691 -17.78 -25.82 11.25
C ASP A 691 -18.16 -24.79 10.17
N ILE A 692 -18.94 -23.78 10.53
CA ILE A 692 -19.30 -22.69 9.63
C ILE A 692 -18.06 -21.86 9.24
N ALA A 693 -17.24 -21.46 10.23
CA ALA A 693 -16.05 -20.65 9.97
C ALA A 693 -15.05 -21.36 9.04
N GLN A 694 -14.82 -22.67 9.26
CA GLN A 694 -13.95 -23.49 8.41
C GLN A 694 -14.51 -23.68 7.01
N ARG A 695 -15.78 -24.00 6.89
CA ARG A 695 -16.47 -24.19 5.62
C ARG A 695 -16.49 -22.92 4.79
N GLU A 696 -16.72 -21.77 5.41
CA GLU A 696 -16.75 -20.46 4.72
C GLU A 696 -15.37 -19.80 4.61
N GLY A 697 -14.35 -20.33 5.32
CA GLY A 697 -12.96 -19.88 5.27
C GLY A 697 -12.70 -18.57 6.01
N PHE A 698 -13.38 -18.31 7.13
CA PHE A 698 -13.14 -17.17 8.03
C PHE A 698 -11.98 -17.49 8.99
N ALA A 699 -10.76 -17.32 8.52
CA ALA A 699 -9.56 -17.75 9.25
C ALA A 699 -9.37 -17.06 10.60
N ILE A 700 -9.76 -15.80 10.73
CA ILE A 700 -9.71 -15.04 11.98
C ILE A 700 -10.71 -15.59 12.98
N GLU A 701 -11.98 -15.78 12.57
CA GLU A 701 -13.01 -16.29 13.45
C GLU A 701 -12.79 -17.77 13.77
N GLU A 702 -12.31 -18.59 12.82
CA GLU A 702 -11.84 -19.95 13.11
C GLU A 702 -10.85 -19.97 14.29
N ALA A 703 -9.84 -19.09 14.26
CA ALA A 703 -8.83 -19.03 15.31
C ALA A 703 -9.39 -18.55 16.66
N ASN A 704 -10.29 -17.55 16.65
CA ASN A 704 -10.95 -17.04 17.85
C ASN A 704 -11.85 -18.12 18.48
N LEU A 705 -12.63 -18.84 17.67
CA LEU A 705 -13.52 -19.93 18.11
C LEU A 705 -12.72 -21.12 18.63
N LEU A 706 -11.60 -21.50 17.99
CA LEU A 706 -10.69 -22.53 18.49
C LEU A 706 -10.10 -22.16 19.84
N ALA A 707 -9.66 -20.91 20.03
CA ALA A 707 -9.12 -20.46 21.31
C ALA A 707 -10.19 -20.52 22.41
N LEU A 708 -11.43 -20.08 22.14
CA LEU A 708 -12.51 -20.14 23.12
C LEU A 708 -12.98 -21.60 23.39
N LEU A 709 -13.07 -22.44 22.36
CA LEU A 709 -13.37 -23.86 22.49
C LEU A 709 -12.30 -24.57 23.34
N LEU A 710 -11.02 -24.21 23.17
CA LEU A 710 -9.94 -24.70 23.99
C LEU A 710 -10.15 -24.36 25.47
N ASP A 711 -10.55 -23.12 25.76
CA ASP A 711 -10.87 -22.68 27.12
C ASP A 711 -12.04 -23.46 27.72
N VAL A 712 -13.12 -23.70 26.97
CA VAL A 712 -14.26 -24.52 27.41
C VAL A 712 -13.83 -25.94 27.71
N ARG A 713 -13.02 -26.56 26.83
CA ARG A 713 -12.54 -27.93 27.03
C ARG A 713 -11.59 -28.04 28.22
N LEU A 714 -10.76 -27.02 28.49
CA LEU A 714 -9.94 -26.95 29.71
C LEU A 714 -10.82 -26.91 30.97
N LEU A 715 -11.88 -26.08 30.97
CA LEU A 715 -12.80 -25.99 32.10
C LEU A 715 -13.59 -27.31 32.31
N ARG A 716 -14.00 -27.99 31.25
CA ARG A 716 -14.66 -29.31 31.31
C ARG A 716 -13.71 -30.40 31.77
N ALA A 717 -12.46 -30.40 31.32
CA ALA A 717 -11.46 -31.35 31.74
C ALA A 717 -11.15 -31.21 33.24
N ALA A 718 -11.09 -29.98 33.75
CA ALA A 718 -10.94 -29.71 35.17
C ALA A 718 -12.13 -30.19 36.03
N ARG A 719 -13.33 -30.29 35.45
CA ARG A 719 -14.53 -30.89 36.07
C ARG A 719 -14.58 -32.43 35.92
N GLY A 720 -13.70 -33.00 35.13
CA GLY A 720 -13.74 -34.47 34.80
C GLY A 720 -14.80 -34.84 33.77
N THR A 721 -15.42 -33.86 33.09
CA THR A 721 -16.48 -34.08 32.11
C THR A 721 -15.96 -34.11 30.68
N SER A 722 -14.68 -33.89 30.42
CA SER A 722 -14.03 -34.00 29.12
C SER A 722 -12.71 -34.73 29.20
N ALA A 723 -12.36 -35.48 28.14
CA ALA A 723 -11.08 -36.15 28.04
C ALA A 723 -9.94 -35.17 27.75
N ARG A 724 -8.79 -35.35 28.36
CA ARG A 724 -7.56 -34.59 28.13
C ARG A 724 -7.14 -34.62 26.64
N THR A 725 -7.34 -35.75 25.99
CA THR A 725 -7.05 -35.94 24.55
C THR A 725 -7.81 -34.96 23.66
N LEU A 726 -9.03 -34.54 24.06
CA LEU A 726 -9.79 -33.52 23.32
C LEU A 726 -9.19 -32.12 23.49
N VAL A 727 -8.65 -31.79 24.67
CA VAL A 727 -7.92 -30.52 24.86
C VAL A 727 -6.67 -30.51 24.00
N GLU A 728 -5.91 -31.60 23.98
CA GLU A 728 -4.69 -31.72 23.15
C GLU A 728 -5.01 -31.65 21.66
N LEU A 729 -6.17 -32.19 21.22
CA LEU A 729 -6.61 -32.10 19.83
C LEU A 729 -6.89 -30.65 19.44
N ILE A 730 -7.70 -29.92 20.22
CA ILE A 730 -8.02 -28.52 19.95
C ILE A 730 -6.76 -27.65 20.04
N ALA A 731 -5.88 -27.90 21.00
CA ALA A 731 -4.60 -27.20 21.11
C ALA A 731 -3.71 -27.39 19.86
N ARG A 732 -3.67 -28.59 19.29
CA ARG A 732 -2.98 -28.86 18.01
C ARG A 732 -3.64 -28.13 16.83
N MET A 733 -4.97 -28.12 16.76
CA MET A 733 -5.71 -27.37 15.73
C MET A 733 -5.42 -25.87 15.83
N LEU A 734 -5.40 -25.32 17.05
CA LEU A 734 -5.07 -23.92 17.28
C LEU A 734 -3.60 -23.62 16.93
N ALA A 735 -2.67 -24.51 17.23
CA ALA A 735 -1.26 -24.37 16.85
C ALA A 735 -1.08 -24.37 15.31
N GLN A 736 -1.80 -25.23 14.59
CA GLN A 736 -1.81 -25.24 13.12
C GLN A 736 -2.43 -23.96 12.54
N ALA A 737 -3.53 -23.47 13.14
CA ALA A 737 -4.11 -22.17 12.76
C ALA A 737 -3.11 -21.02 13.02
N ALA A 738 -2.41 -21.05 14.15
CA ALA A 738 -1.39 -20.08 14.51
C ALA A 738 -0.23 -20.07 13.51
N GLU A 739 0.22 -21.23 13.04
CA GLU A 739 1.27 -21.36 12.02
C GLU A 739 0.80 -20.78 10.67
N ARG A 740 -0.42 -21.15 10.23
CA ARG A 740 -1.01 -20.62 8.98
C ARG A 740 -1.13 -19.09 9.01
N LEU A 741 -1.51 -18.53 10.16
CA LEU A 741 -1.70 -17.10 10.36
C LEU A 741 -0.42 -16.34 10.72
N GLY A 742 0.68 -17.04 11.02
CA GLY A 742 1.90 -16.42 11.55
C GLY A 742 1.68 -15.76 12.92
N SER A 743 0.75 -16.28 13.75
CA SER A 743 0.34 -15.66 15.00
C SER A 743 1.08 -16.26 16.21
N ALA A 744 2.09 -15.54 16.70
CA ALA A 744 2.80 -15.92 17.94
C ALA A 744 1.86 -15.96 19.17
N ARG A 745 0.85 -15.11 19.22
CA ARG A 745 -0.18 -15.08 20.27
C ARG A 745 -0.91 -16.40 20.37
N LEU A 746 -1.51 -16.87 19.27
CA LEU A 746 -2.28 -18.11 19.25
C LEU A 746 -1.39 -19.35 19.52
N ALA A 747 -0.16 -19.33 19.03
CA ALA A 747 0.81 -20.37 19.33
C ALA A 747 1.12 -20.45 20.85
N ALA A 748 1.23 -19.31 21.51
CA ALA A 748 1.43 -19.26 22.96
C ALA A 748 0.20 -19.77 23.72
N GLU A 749 -1.03 -19.45 23.29
CA GLU A 749 -2.27 -19.96 23.90
C GLU A 749 -2.36 -21.48 23.77
N ALA A 750 -2.05 -22.04 22.61
CA ALA A 750 -1.99 -23.50 22.40
C ALA A 750 -0.92 -24.17 23.29
N ARG A 751 0.26 -23.56 23.43
CA ARG A 751 1.34 -24.07 24.34
C ARG A 751 0.89 -24.09 25.80
N LEU A 752 0.24 -23.01 26.28
CA LEU A 752 -0.26 -22.96 27.65
C LEU A 752 -1.29 -24.05 27.92
N ALA A 753 -2.22 -24.26 27.01
CA ALA A 753 -3.25 -25.31 27.16
C ALA A 753 -2.62 -26.70 27.18
N THR A 754 -1.65 -26.98 26.33
CA THR A 754 -0.92 -28.23 26.31
C THR A 754 -0.14 -28.44 27.65
N TRP A 755 0.45 -27.38 28.16
CA TRP A 755 1.12 -27.42 29.45
C TRP A 755 0.14 -27.74 30.61
N LEU A 756 -1.07 -27.11 30.60
CA LEU A 756 -2.09 -27.31 31.62
C LEU A 756 -2.60 -28.75 31.70
N VAL A 757 -2.65 -29.48 30.58
CA VAL A 757 -3.08 -30.88 30.57
C VAL A 757 -1.94 -31.91 30.61
N SER A 758 -0.68 -31.49 30.54
CA SER A 758 0.48 -32.37 30.55
C SER A 758 0.69 -33.02 31.92
N ASP A 759 1.11 -34.28 31.92
CA ASP A 759 1.50 -34.98 33.15
C ASP A 759 2.84 -34.46 33.70
N ARG A 760 3.72 -33.98 32.82
CA ARG A 760 5.01 -33.39 33.20
C ARG A 760 4.93 -31.90 32.97
N ARG A 761 4.48 -31.16 33.96
CA ARG A 761 4.41 -29.71 33.95
C ARG A 761 5.75 -29.11 34.29
N ASP A 762 6.56 -28.74 33.31
CA ASP A 762 7.84 -28.05 33.54
C ASP A 762 7.55 -26.59 33.99
N PRO A 763 7.95 -26.24 35.23
CA PRO A 763 7.73 -24.89 35.76
C PRO A 763 8.52 -23.81 35.01
N ALA A 764 9.64 -24.16 34.38
CA ALA A 764 10.45 -23.23 33.62
C ALA A 764 9.66 -22.69 32.39
N VAL A 765 8.88 -23.56 31.76
CA VAL A 765 7.99 -23.18 30.63
C VAL A 765 6.92 -22.20 31.09
N LEU A 766 6.35 -22.40 32.28
CA LEU A 766 5.34 -21.47 32.83
C LEU A 766 5.95 -20.09 33.17
N LEU A 767 7.18 -20.08 33.68
CA LEU A 767 7.92 -18.84 33.96
C LEU A 767 8.24 -18.08 32.67
N GLU A 768 8.66 -18.76 31.61
CA GLU A 768 8.85 -18.19 30.28
C GLU A 768 7.55 -17.56 29.76
N MET A 769 6.43 -18.29 29.85
CA MET A 769 5.11 -17.80 29.41
C MET A 769 4.63 -16.59 30.23
N ALA A 770 5.00 -16.48 31.51
CA ALA A 770 4.64 -15.35 32.36
C ALA A 770 5.32 -14.02 31.94
N GLU A 771 6.40 -14.12 31.17
CA GLU A 771 7.15 -12.95 30.66
C GLU A 771 7.02 -12.81 29.15
N ASP A 772 6.34 -13.74 28.45
CA ASP A 772 6.18 -13.73 26.98
C ASP A 772 5.37 -12.50 26.51
N PRO A 773 5.97 -11.61 25.72
CA PRO A 773 5.27 -10.45 25.20
C PRO A 773 4.24 -10.78 24.10
N ALA A 774 4.36 -11.96 23.47
CA ALA A 774 3.55 -12.34 22.32
C ALA A 774 2.06 -12.52 22.65
N SER A 775 1.72 -13.01 23.84
CA SER A 775 0.33 -13.20 24.25
C SER A 775 0.05 -12.60 25.65
N PRO A 776 -0.62 -11.43 25.69
CA PRO A 776 -1.06 -10.86 26.97
C PRO A 776 -1.99 -11.78 27.78
N VAL A 777 -2.83 -12.58 27.11
CA VAL A 777 -3.73 -13.57 27.77
C VAL A 777 -2.88 -14.64 28.47
N VAL A 778 -1.93 -15.25 27.75
CA VAL A 778 -1.05 -16.28 28.30
C VAL A 778 -0.23 -15.74 29.45
N ARG A 779 0.32 -14.54 29.30
CA ARG A 779 1.10 -13.87 30.34
C ARG A 779 0.28 -13.65 31.62
N ARG A 780 -0.98 -13.18 31.51
CA ARG A 780 -1.88 -13.01 32.65
C ARG A 780 -2.19 -14.33 33.34
N ARG A 781 -2.59 -15.35 32.57
CA ARG A 781 -2.91 -16.69 33.10
C ARG A 781 -1.71 -17.34 33.75
N ALA A 782 -0.53 -17.29 33.13
CA ALA A 782 0.70 -17.85 33.69
C ALA A 782 1.11 -17.15 34.99
N ARG A 783 0.99 -15.81 35.05
CA ARG A 783 1.23 -15.06 36.31
C ARG A 783 0.24 -15.43 37.40
N GLY A 784 -1.03 -15.58 37.08
CA GLY A 784 -2.07 -16.03 37.99
C GLY A 784 -1.80 -17.44 38.53
N LEU A 785 -1.38 -18.40 37.67
CA LEU A 785 -0.98 -19.74 38.04
C LEU A 785 0.26 -19.78 38.93
N LEU A 786 1.16 -18.81 38.79
CA LEU A 786 2.34 -18.64 39.67
C LEU A 786 2.02 -17.88 40.97
N GLY A 787 0.76 -17.52 41.23
CA GLY A 787 0.37 -16.78 42.45
C GLY A 787 0.86 -15.33 42.46
N ARG A 788 1.26 -14.76 41.26
CA ARG A 788 1.68 -13.37 41.17
C ARG A 788 0.45 -12.47 41.09
N GLU A 789 0.54 -11.26 41.64
CA GLU A 789 -0.51 -10.27 41.55
C GLU A 789 -0.74 -9.90 40.07
N VAL A 790 -1.96 -10.12 39.59
CA VAL A 790 -2.39 -9.81 38.23
C VAL A 790 -3.90 -9.63 38.17
N THR A 791 -4.36 -8.67 37.38
CA THR A 791 -5.79 -8.50 37.14
C THR A 791 -6.25 -9.50 36.07
N LEU A 792 -7.21 -10.36 36.42
CA LEU A 792 -7.77 -11.39 35.57
C LEU A 792 -9.22 -11.04 35.23
N ASP A 793 -9.63 -11.28 34.00
CA ASP A 793 -11.05 -11.30 33.64
C ASP A 793 -11.76 -12.54 34.24
N ALA A 794 -13.08 -12.62 34.10
CA ALA A 794 -13.83 -13.72 34.72
C ALA A 794 -13.49 -15.10 34.14
N LEU A 795 -13.22 -15.19 32.84
CA LEU A 795 -12.82 -16.45 32.19
C LEU A 795 -11.39 -16.85 32.58
N ASP A 796 -10.44 -15.92 32.50
CA ASP A 796 -9.06 -16.15 32.91
C ASP A 796 -9.00 -16.61 34.38
N ARG A 797 -9.77 -15.96 35.26
CA ARG A 797 -9.86 -16.33 36.69
C ARG A 797 -10.36 -17.76 36.88
N ARG A 798 -11.44 -18.15 36.19
CA ARG A 798 -11.96 -19.52 36.29
C ARG A 798 -10.97 -20.57 35.82
N ILE A 799 -10.24 -20.28 34.71
CA ILE A 799 -9.20 -21.17 34.21
C ILE A 799 -8.07 -21.30 35.23
N VAL A 800 -7.60 -20.19 35.78
CA VAL A 800 -6.53 -20.16 36.77
C VAL A 800 -6.96 -20.90 38.04
N GLU A 801 -8.11 -20.56 38.65
CA GLU A 801 -8.61 -21.17 39.88
C GLU A 801 -8.79 -22.69 39.76
N ARG A 802 -9.44 -23.16 38.67
CA ARG A 802 -9.66 -24.59 38.43
C ARG A 802 -8.37 -25.34 38.10
N SER A 803 -7.43 -24.70 37.45
CA SER A 803 -6.13 -25.28 37.11
C SER A 803 -5.18 -25.25 38.33
N THR A 804 -5.31 -24.26 39.21
CA THR A 804 -4.52 -24.16 40.44
C THR A 804 -4.79 -25.34 41.40
N HIS A 805 -6.03 -25.84 41.50
CA HIS A 805 -6.33 -27.04 42.26
C HIS A 805 -5.60 -28.29 41.73
N ALA A 806 -5.22 -28.27 40.45
CA ALA A 806 -4.40 -29.33 39.85
C ALA A 806 -2.88 -29.03 40.00
N VAL A 807 -2.50 -27.79 40.21
CA VAL A 807 -1.11 -27.32 40.36
C VAL A 807 -0.69 -27.30 41.85
N THR A 808 -1.61 -26.97 42.80
CA THR A 808 -1.35 -26.91 44.24
C THR A 808 -1.14 -28.27 44.89
N ARG A 809 -1.37 -29.39 44.21
CA ARG A 809 -0.82 -30.69 44.62
C ARG A 809 0.66 -30.84 44.27
N SER A 810 1.26 -29.94 43.56
CA SER A 810 2.66 -29.84 43.32
C SER A 810 3.23 -28.77 44.25
N GLU A 811 3.47 -29.19 45.49
CA GLU A 811 4.42 -28.55 46.43
C GLU A 811 5.83 -28.45 45.82
N ASP A 812 5.97 -28.75 44.53
CA ASP A 812 7.20 -28.91 43.75
C ASP A 812 7.48 -27.74 42.78
N LEU A 813 6.74 -26.64 42.81
CA LEU A 813 7.13 -25.41 42.11
C LEU A 813 8.17 -24.62 42.92
N VAL A 814 9.25 -25.30 43.26
CA VAL A 814 10.27 -24.74 44.10
C VAL A 814 11.32 -24.06 43.24
N VAL A 815 11.23 -22.74 43.18
CA VAL A 815 12.18 -21.88 42.46
C VAL A 815 13.42 -21.66 43.30
N VAL A 816 14.57 -21.95 42.73
CA VAL A 816 15.86 -21.52 43.29
C VAL A 816 16.08 -20.06 42.99
N VAL A 817 16.29 -19.20 43.98
CA VAL A 817 16.54 -17.75 43.77
C VAL A 817 18.02 -17.46 44.02
N LEU A 818 18.74 -17.05 43.00
CA LEU A 818 20.10 -16.55 43.06
C LEU A 818 20.12 -15.03 43.16
N ASP A 819 20.54 -14.50 44.29
CA ASP A 819 20.78 -13.08 44.49
C ASP A 819 22.25 -12.76 44.18
N LEU A 820 22.48 -12.04 43.08
CA LEU A 820 23.84 -11.69 42.66
C LEU A 820 24.46 -10.55 43.47
N GLU A 821 23.66 -9.68 44.10
CA GLU A 821 24.17 -8.57 44.94
C GLU A 821 24.60 -9.11 46.32
N GLN A 822 23.76 -9.93 46.93
CA GLN A 822 24.04 -10.53 48.24
C GLN A 822 24.85 -11.82 48.13
N ARG A 823 25.06 -12.34 46.90
CA ARG A 823 25.73 -13.63 46.63
C ARG A 823 25.17 -14.78 47.46
N THR A 824 23.87 -14.85 47.52
CA THR A 824 23.14 -15.89 48.21
C THR A 824 22.25 -16.69 47.28
N LEU A 825 22.15 -18.00 47.52
CA LEU A 825 21.26 -18.89 46.81
C LEU A 825 20.20 -19.41 47.78
N ARG A 826 18.94 -19.17 47.49
CA ARG A 826 17.84 -19.78 48.25
C ARG A 826 17.38 -21.04 47.52
N LEU A 827 17.54 -22.15 48.22
CA LEU A 827 17.14 -23.47 47.73
C LEU A 827 15.64 -23.72 47.89
N PRO A 828 15.08 -24.68 47.16
CA PRO A 828 13.71 -25.16 47.30
C PRO A 828 13.27 -25.49 48.71
N SER A 829 14.15 -26.08 49.51
CA SER A 829 13.91 -26.39 50.91
C SER A 829 13.77 -25.18 51.84
N GLY A 830 13.87 -23.95 51.29
CA GLY A 830 13.95 -22.72 52.07
C GLY A 830 15.35 -22.43 52.66
N LYS A 831 16.28 -23.32 52.50
CA LYS A 831 17.65 -23.14 52.95
C LYS A 831 18.35 -22.07 52.13
N GLN A 832 19.00 -21.13 52.81
CA GLN A 832 19.80 -20.10 52.17
C GLN A 832 21.27 -20.51 52.22
N VAL A 833 21.93 -20.52 51.08
CA VAL A 833 23.34 -20.83 50.91
C VAL A 833 24.11 -19.56 50.66
N ASP A 834 25.09 -19.23 51.47
CA ASP A 834 26.00 -18.11 51.29
C ASP A 834 27.08 -18.49 50.26
N LEU A 835 27.16 -17.74 49.19
CA LEU A 835 28.15 -17.88 48.11
C LEU A 835 29.14 -16.71 48.07
N SER A 836 29.19 -15.87 49.12
CA SER A 836 30.04 -14.68 49.19
C SER A 836 31.54 -14.99 49.01
N SER A 837 31.98 -16.18 49.47
CA SER A 837 33.36 -16.65 49.31
C SER A 837 33.61 -17.51 48.07
N ALA A 838 32.57 -17.71 47.21
CA ALA A 838 32.59 -18.70 46.14
C ALA A 838 32.30 -18.07 44.76
N ASP A 839 33.08 -17.08 44.38
CA ASP A 839 32.95 -16.31 43.12
C ASP A 839 32.75 -17.20 41.88
N LEU A 840 33.49 -18.27 41.78
CA LEU A 840 33.42 -19.22 40.67
C LEU A 840 32.07 -19.94 40.62
N HIS A 841 31.50 -20.30 41.76
CA HIS A 841 30.20 -20.97 41.83
C HIS A 841 29.09 -20.03 41.38
N VAL A 842 29.15 -18.75 41.76
CA VAL A 842 28.20 -17.71 41.31
C VAL A 842 28.25 -17.55 39.78
N ARG A 843 29.46 -17.46 39.20
CA ARG A 843 29.62 -17.34 37.75
C ARG A 843 29.12 -18.56 36.98
N ILE A 844 29.37 -19.78 37.48
CA ILE A 844 28.84 -21.01 36.89
C ILE A 844 27.32 -21.01 36.92
N LEU A 845 26.71 -20.65 38.04
CA LEU A 845 25.26 -20.52 38.18
C LEU A 845 24.70 -19.44 37.25
N GLU A 846 25.38 -18.31 37.16
CA GLU A 846 24.99 -17.21 36.27
C GLU A 846 24.98 -17.63 34.78
N VAL A 847 26.01 -18.36 34.35
CA VAL A 847 26.06 -18.91 32.96
C VAL A 847 24.93 -19.90 32.74
N LEU A 848 24.65 -20.78 33.68
CA LEU A 848 23.53 -21.73 33.60
C LEU A 848 22.17 -20.99 33.50
N VAL A 849 21.97 -19.99 34.36
CA VAL A 849 20.71 -19.23 34.37
C VAL A 849 20.52 -18.43 33.08
N ARG A 850 21.56 -17.76 32.58
CA ARG A 850 21.52 -17.04 31.28
C ARG A 850 21.31 -18.00 30.10
N GLY A 851 21.78 -19.21 30.19
CA GLY A 851 21.57 -20.31 29.24
C GLY A 851 20.21 -21.02 29.36
N GLY A 852 19.21 -20.43 30.06
CA GLY A 852 17.89 -21.06 30.26
C GLY A 852 17.92 -22.32 31.15
N GLY A 853 18.85 -22.40 32.08
CA GLY A 853 19.02 -23.53 32.97
C GLY A 853 19.95 -24.64 32.44
N ARG A 854 20.55 -24.45 31.26
CA ARG A 854 21.48 -25.40 30.62
C ARG A 854 22.67 -24.65 30.04
N ALA A 855 23.82 -25.32 30.03
CA ALA A 855 25.01 -24.81 29.36
C ALA A 855 25.96 -25.95 29.00
N THR A 856 26.63 -25.83 27.86
CA THR A 856 27.69 -26.79 27.48
C THR A 856 28.92 -26.60 28.34
N LYS A 857 29.83 -27.60 28.38
CA LYS A 857 31.10 -27.45 29.07
C LYS A 857 31.91 -26.28 28.57
N GLN A 858 31.89 -26.06 27.28
CA GLN A 858 32.54 -24.93 26.64
C GLN A 858 31.99 -23.60 27.15
N ASP A 859 30.66 -23.42 27.16
CA ASP A 859 30.01 -22.18 27.63
C ASP A 859 30.34 -21.92 29.10
N LEU A 860 30.30 -22.97 29.93
CA LEU A 860 30.62 -22.88 31.35
C LEU A 860 32.07 -22.46 31.57
N VAL A 861 33.00 -23.04 30.82
CA VAL A 861 34.42 -22.72 30.97
C VAL A 861 34.72 -21.31 30.49
N LEU A 862 34.22 -20.94 29.29
CA LEU A 862 34.43 -19.62 28.74
C LEU A 862 33.77 -18.51 29.60
N GLY A 863 32.54 -18.75 30.06
CA GLY A 863 31.77 -17.75 30.83
C GLY A 863 32.26 -17.63 32.30
N ALA A 864 32.51 -18.74 32.98
CA ALA A 864 32.87 -18.70 34.40
C ALA A 864 34.34 -18.33 34.65
N TRP A 865 35.25 -18.74 33.79
CA TRP A 865 36.68 -18.39 33.93
C TRP A 865 37.13 -17.22 33.07
N GLY A 866 36.28 -16.72 32.16
CA GLY A 866 36.63 -15.62 31.26
C GLY A 866 37.71 -15.98 30.24
N LEU A 867 37.77 -17.22 29.78
CA LEU A 867 38.82 -17.70 28.87
C LEU A 867 38.42 -17.39 27.41
N ALA A 868 39.42 -17.11 26.59
CA ALA A 868 39.19 -16.85 25.16
C ALA A 868 39.00 -18.13 24.33
N SER A 869 39.44 -19.28 24.81
CA SER A 869 39.31 -20.57 24.14
C SER A 869 39.19 -21.73 25.15
N TYR A 870 38.47 -22.78 24.73
CA TYR A 870 38.21 -23.98 25.51
C TYR A 870 39.09 -25.14 25.03
N HIS A 871 39.76 -25.85 25.95
CA HIS A 871 40.58 -27.02 25.70
C HIS A 871 40.10 -28.24 26.49
N PRO A 872 39.41 -29.22 25.87
CA PRO A 872 38.77 -30.32 26.57
C PRO A 872 39.68 -31.03 27.57
N HIS A 873 40.91 -31.39 27.20
CA HIS A 873 41.81 -32.14 28.06
C HIS A 873 42.26 -31.41 29.34
N ARG A 874 42.30 -30.08 29.31
CA ARG A 874 42.71 -29.26 30.46
C ARG A 874 41.50 -28.79 31.26
N ASP A 875 40.52 -28.31 30.57
CA ASP A 875 39.45 -27.48 31.12
C ASP A 875 38.26 -28.34 31.63
N ASP A 876 38.02 -29.54 31.05
CA ASP A 876 37.01 -30.49 31.52
C ASP A 876 37.29 -30.94 32.96
N LYS A 877 38.55 -31.29 33.28
CA LYS A 877 38.95 -31.70 34.64
C LYS A 877 38.76 -30.56 35.64
N ARG A 878 39.05 -29.34 35.22
CA ARG A 878 38.89 -28.12 36.02
C ARG A 878 37.40 -27.83 36.30
N LEU A 879 36.54 -27.97 35.29
CA LEU A 879 35.08 -27.83 35.41
C LEU A 879 34.51 -28.94 36.31
N GLN A 880 34.91 -30.18 36.13
CA GLN A 880 34.46 -31.31 36.98
C GLN A 880 34.78 -31.11 38.48
N VAL A 881 35.97 -30.60 38.81
CA VAL A 881 36.35 -30.28 40.18
C VAL A 881 35.47 -29.14 40.73
N ALA A 882 35.21 -28.10 39.93
CA ALA A 882 34.35 -27.00 40.35
C ALA A 882 32.91 -27.46 40.60
N VAL A 883 32.33 -28.23 39.66
CA VAL A 883 31.00 -28.81 39.81
C VAL A 883 30.90 -29.75 41.01
N HIS A 884 31.91 -30.57 41.23
CA HIS A 884 31.93 -31.43 42.41
C HIS A 884 31.89 -30.64 43.74
N ARG A 885 32.69 -29.57 43.84
CA ARG A 885 32.65 -28.64 44.98
C ARG A 885 31.32 -27.92 45.11
N MET A 886 30.75 -27.50 44.02
CA MET A 886 29.40 -26.88 44.00
C MET A 886 28.34 -27.85 44.53
N ARG A 887 28.36 -29.12 44.12
CA ARG A 887 27.43 -30.14 44.63
C ARG A 887 27.57 -30.35 46.13
N GLN A 888 28.78 -30.29 46.69
CA GLN A 888 29.00 -30.40 48.16
C GLN A 888 28.33 -29.25 48.93
N VAL A 889 28.14 -28.09 48.31
CA VAL A 889 27.56 -26.91 48.96
C VAL A 889 26.05 -26.81 48.68
N LEU A 890 25.62 -27.23 47.50
CA LEU A 890 24.26 -27.03 47.04
C LEU A 890 23.33 -28.21 47.23
N GLU A 891 23.86 -29.45 47.19
CA GLU A 891 23.04 -30.65 47.18
C GLU A 891 22.92 -31.20 48.65
N GLU A 892 21.77 -31.81 48.95
CA GLU A 892 21.60 -32.54 50.21
C GLU A 892 22.40 -33.86 50.20
N ASN A 893 22.42 -34.53 49.05
CA ASN A 893 23.28 -35.70 48.81
C ASN A 893 24.15 -35.45 47.55
N PRO A 894 25.41 -35.07 47.69
CA PRO A 894 26.30 -34.78 46.53
C PRO A 894 26.55 -35.98 45.61
N LYS A 895 26.26 -37.22 46.06
CA LYS A 895 26.39 -38.42 45.25
C LYS A 895 25.16 -38.66 44.35
N GLU A 896 24.01 -38.13 44.75
CA GLU A 896 22.75 -38.17 43.98
C GLU A 896 22.24 -36.75 43.80
N PRO A 897 22.89 -35.96 42.91
CA PRO A 897 22.57 -34.56 42.76
C PRO A 897 21.19 -34.38 42.17
N ALA A 898 20.38 -33.51 42.77
CA ALA A 898 19.05 -33.13 42.31
C ALA A 898 19.01 -31.75 41.64
N LEU A 899 19.92 -30.84 42.04
CA LEU A 899 19.93 -29.45 41.61
C LEU A 899 20.88 -29.19 40.42
N LEU A 900 22.08 -29.82 40.44
CA LEU A 900 23.09 -29.62 39.39
C LEU A 900 23.33 -30.94 38.66
N LEU A 901 22.58 -31.15 37.58
CA LEU A 901 22.54 -32.41 36.83
C LEU A 901 23.52 -32.40 35.65
N ARG A 902 24.04 -33.57 35.28
CA ARG A 902 24.77 -33.73 34.02
C ARG A 902 23.79 -33.84 32.86
N ASP A 903 24.01 -33.13 31.77
CA ASP A 903 23.14 -33.13 30.61
C ASP A 903 23.97 -33.18 29.30
N GLY A 904 24.10 -34.35 28.73
CA GLY A 904 24.90 -34.56 27.51
C GLY A 904 26.36 -34.11 27.70
N ASP A 905 26.80 -33.17 26.91
CA ASP A 905 28.13 -32.53 26.96
C ASP A 905 28.16 -31.28 27.86
N GLY A 906 27.24 -31.16 28.81
CA GLY A 906 27.19 -30.01 29.70
C GLY A 906 26.54 -30.32 31.04
N TYR A 907 25.97 -29.30 31.63
CA TYR A 907 25.22 -29.38 32.88
C TYR A 907 23.90 -28.62 32.77
N ARG A 908 22.91 -29.05 33.54
CA ARG A 908 21.63 -28.37 33.68
C ARG A 908 21.22 -28.26 35.14
N LEU A 909 20.37 -27.30 35.45
CA LEU A 909 19.73 -27.15 36.73
C LEU A 909 18.51 -28.06 36.82
N GLY A 910 18.35 -28.78 37.90
CA GLY A 910 17.24 -29.70 38.18
C GLY A 910 15.99 -28.99 38.65
N ALA A 911 16.10 -27.72 39.02
CA ALA A 911 14.97 -26.84 39.36
C ALA A 911 15.13 -25.49 38.66
N PRO A 912 14.04 -24.77 38.34
CA PRO A 912 14.10 -23.43 37.80
C PRO A 912 14.86 -22.47 38.72
N VAL A 913 15.81 -21.71 38.16
CA VAL A 913 16.59 -20.72 38.92
C VAL A 913 16.22 -19.32 38.43
N ARG A 914 15.96 -18.43 39.37
CA ARG A 914 15.67 -17.03 39.12
C ARG A 914 16.80 -16.13 39.58
N LEU A 915 17.22 -15.17 38.77
CA LEU A 915 18.01 -14.04 39.22
C LEU A 915 17.07 -13.04 39.90
N GLY A 916 17.30 -12.66 41.13
CA GLY A 916 16.42 -11.76 41.87
C GLY A 916 17.07 -11.12 43.06
N ARG A 917 16.52 -9.98 43.55
CA ARG A 917 16.87 -9.36 44.83
C ARG A 917 16.06 -10.01 45.93
N LEU A 918 16.72 -10.52 46.95
CA LEU A 918 16.10 -10.95 48.21
C LEU A 918 15.81 -9.69 49.05
N GLY A 919 14.82 -8.92 48.68
CA GLY A 919 14.57 -7.69 49.42
C GLY A 919 13.32 -6.95 49.00
N ALA A 920 12.15 -7.59 49.09
CA ALA A 920 10.89 -6.94 49.41
C ALA A 920 9.98 -7.99 50.06
N ARG A 921 9.98 -8.01 51.38
CA ARG A 921 8.92 -8.67 52.19
C ARG A 921 7.59 -8.05 51.71
N ALA A 922 6.70 -8.87 51.20
CA ALA A 922 5.29 -8.56 51.28
C ALA A 922 4.96 -8.36 52.79
N MET A 923 4.63 -7.14 53.18
CA MET A 923 3.75 -6.85 54.28
C MET A 923 2.33 -6.77 53.75
#